data_5a76ea0be2c6c6be8f9b32b25fa72c3b
#
_entry.id   5a76ea0be2c6c6be8f9b32b25fa72c3b
#
_cell.length_a   1.000
_cell.length_b   1.000
_cell.length_c   1.000
_cell.angle_alpha   90.00
_cell.angle_beta   90.00
_cell.angle_gamma   90.00
#
_symmetry.space_group_name_H-M   'P 1'
#
loop_
_entity.id
_entity.type
_entity.pdbx_description
1 polymer ?
#
loop_
_entity_poly.entity_id
_entity_poly.type
_entity_poly.pdbx_seq_one_letter_code
_entity_poly.pdbx_strand_id
1 'polypeptide(L)'
;MLCSILSLRAQTFVKPAVKVKDTSFAVITDKGTFQACEAELKAYQEILGMEGLPTFIVYNEWNKPEDVKKVIVKLYKKDNLEGVVFVGDIPIPMLRKAQHMTSAFKMDEKNNDWRDSSVPSDRFYDDFDLQFDFLKQDSVENNFFYYNLAIKSPQQIRCDIYSARVKAVDNGEEPHAQISRYFKKVVAEHQINNKLDQFFSYTGDGSYSNSLTAWTPETFTIREQMPGVFDKEGRARFIRYNFSDYPKDDVINMLKRTDLDLSIFHEHGMPERQYLSGSPATNRWNAHVDAMKYYYRGLARRKQNNKKSFDEMLDMMKNTYGLDTTWIAGYDDPKVIAEDSLLDLRTGIILSEVTEFKPNSRMVIFDACYNGDFREKDYIAGRYIMSEGKCVTTFANSVNVLQDKMANEMLGLLGMGARVGQWAKLTNILESHITGDPTLRFQSINEIDANALLKEPYNESCMLELLQSPYADIQNFALHNLYRNDYPGISDLLRKTFETSSFMMVRFTCLALLEKISDKNFREVLHLAITDSYEFIRRTSVRMMQHVGLNEYVYPQIKAYVEDNLSERVAFNVSLGLQVFDQAAVQAAIDKVMAETYVLQDKEEMRKVLENANNSRSMQKELLSKETSERWRILYCNFLKNYMAHACVDGLLALLTDSSESEKLKTCLLEAFAWFTHSYRKPDILRLCDQLRKDKSLSENLREEADRTYYRLKN
;
A
#
# COMPACT_ATOMS: atom_id res chain seq x y z
N MET A 1 26.90 46.25 9.95
CA MET A 1 25.49 46.11 9.54
C MET A 1 25.46 45.78 8.04
N LEU A 2 25.56 44.50 7.67
CA LEU A 2 25.29 44.06 6.31
C LEU A 2 23.87 43.48 6.32
N CYS A 3 22.92 44.22 5.78
CA CYS A 3 21.60 43.70 5.43
C CYS A 3 21.78 42.71 4.27
N SER A 4 21.74 41.42 4.53
CA SER A 4 21.53 40.41 3.50
C SER A 4 20.08 40.54 3.03
N ILE A 5 19.91 41.21 1.89
CA ILE A 5 18.65 41.22 1.15
C ILE A 5 18.48 39.79 0.62
N LEU A 6 17.74 38.94 1.34
CA LEU A 6 17.16 37.73 0.79
C LEU A 6 16.15 38.16 -0.28
N SER A 7 16.60 38.24 -1.54
CA SER A 7 15.70 38.36 -2.66
C SER A 7 14.85 37.09 -2.73
N LEU A 8 13.62 37.16 -2.24
CA LEU A 8 12.58 36.19 -2.61
C LEU A 8 12.48 36.22 -4.14
N ARG A 9 13.16 35.29 -4.82
CA ARG A 9 13.00 35.11 -6.28
C ARG A 9 11.53 34.72 -6.49
N ALA A 10 10.79 35.59 -7.19
CA ALA A 10 9.38 35.34 -7.49
C ALA A 10 9.28 34.13 -8.44
N GLN A 11 8.38 33.21 -8.10
CA GLN A 11 8.04 32.07 -8.96
C GLN A 11 7.56 32.58 -10.31
N THR A 12 7.95 31.92 -11.39
CA THR A 12 7.49 32.26 -12.74
C THR A 12 6.32 31.37 -13.15
N PHE A 13 5.28 32.01 -13.70
CA PHE A 13 4.06 31.33 -14.14
C PHE A 13 3.91 31.46 -15.65
N VAL A 14 3.76 30.31 -16.34
CA VAL A 14 3.20 30.24 -17.68
C VAL A 14 1.71 29.94 -17.52
N LYS A 15 0.87 30.91 -17.84
CA LYS A 15 -0.57 30.78 -17.72
C LYS A 15 -1.16 29.93 -18.84
N PRO A 16 -2.29 29.24 -18.61
CA PRO A 16 -3.00 28.56 -19.69
C PRO A 16 -3.50 29.57 -20.73
N ALA A 17 -3.48 29.17 -22.00
CA ALA A 17 -4.08 29.93 -23.08
C ALA A 17 -5.62 29.97 -22.99
N VAL A 18 -6.20 28.93 -22.40
CA VAL A 18 -7.65 28.77 -22.21
C VAL A 18 -8.02 29.26 -20.81
N LYS A 19 -9.12 30.01 -20.71
CA LYS A 19 -9.63 30.47 -19.40
C LYS A 19 -10.10 29.31 -18.54
N VAL A 20 -9.74 29.32 -17.26
CA VAL A 20 -10.29 28.38 -16.27
C VAL A 20 -11.78 28.62 -16.12
N LYS A 21 -12.60 27.59 -16.42
CA LYS A 21 -14.05 27.60 -16.22
C LYS A 21 -14.46 26.79 -15.00
N ASP A 22 -14.06 25.53 -14.97
CA ASP A 22 -14.43 24.58 -13.92
C ASP A 22 -13.22 24.25 -13.01
N THR A 23 -12.27 23.47 -13.50
CA THR A 23 -11.06 23.09 -12.79
C THR A 23 -9.81 23.45 -13.60
N SER A 24 -8.65 23.43 -12.95
CA SER A 24 -7.35 23.63 -13.57
C SER A 24 -6.35 22.57 -13.12
N PHE A 25 -5.22 22.49 -13.79
CA PHE A 25 -4.10 21.62 -13.49
C PHE A 25 -2.80 22.41 -13.40
N ALA A 26 -1.76 21.87 -12.74
CA ALA A 26 -0.46 22.53 -12.73
C ALA A 26 0.71 21.56 -12.95
N VAL A 27 1.64 21.95 -13.78
CA VAL A 27 2.98 21.39 -13.88
C VAL A 27 3.88 22.22 -12.97
N ILE A 28 4.44 21.61 -11.94
CA ILE A 28 5.40 22.22 -11.02
C ILE A 28 6.77 21.65 -11.37
N THR A 29 7.70 22.50 -11.81
CA THR A 29 9.01 22.04 -12.27
C THR A 29 10.15 22.89 -11.70
N ASP A 30 11.35 22.35 -11.61
CA ASP A 30 12.54 23.14 -11.35
C ASP A 30 12.91 23.97 -12.57
N LYS A 31 13.70 25.03 -12.33
CA LYS A 31 14.06 25.99 -13.39
C LYS A 31 14.91 25.37 -14.51
N GLY A 32 15.84 24.48 -14.16
CA GLY A 32 16.73 23.81 -15.12
C GLY A 32 15.93 22.91 -16.06
N THR A 33 15.07 22.10 -15.50
CA THR A 33 14.18 21.22 -16.27
C THR A 33 13.22 22.02 -17.16
N PHE A 34 12.63 23.12 -16.65
CA PHE A 34 11.78 23.96 -17.49
C PHE A 34 12.55 24.53 -18.70
N GLN A 35 13.74 25.07 -18.47
CA GLN A 35 14.55 25.67 -19.55
C GLN A 35 14.96 24.63 -20.60
N ALA A 36 15.26 23.41 -20.22
CA ALA A 36 15.65 22.33 -21.12
C ALA A 36 14.47 21.69 -21.87
N CYS A 37 13.28 21.64 -21.28
CA CYS A 37 12.11 20.94 -21.82
C CYS A 37 10.92 21.89 -22.09
N GLU A 38 11.15 23.18 -22.26
CA GLU A 38 10.07 24.18 -22.36
C GLU A 38 9.08 23.86 -23.49
N ALA A 39 9.57 23.40 -24.63
CA ALA A 39 8.73 23.09 -25.81
C ALA A 39 7.77 21.95 -25.52
N GLU A 40 8.26 20.88 -24.91
CA GLU A 40 7.49 19.68 -24.60
C GLU A 40 6.48 19.94 -23.45
N LEU A 41 6.89 20.69 -22.43
CA LEU A 41 5.99 21.08 -21.35
C LEU A 41 4.86 22.00 -21.83
N LYS A 42 5.14 22.90 -22.77
CA LYS A 42 4.11 23.72 -23.41
C LYS A 42 3.20 22.91 -24.31
N ALA A 43 3.73 21.95 -25.08
CA ALA A 43 2.91 21.03 -25.87
C ALA A 43 1.96 20.20 -24.99
N TYR A 44 2.44 19.75 -23.81
CA TYR A 44 1.59 19.09 -22.83
C TYR A 44 0.53 20.03 -22.27
N GLN A 45 0.89 21.28 -21.93
CA GLN A 45 -0.07 22.31 -21.51
C GLN A 45 -1.17 22.55 -22.57
N GLU A 46 -0.79 22.60 -23.84
CA GLU A 46 -1.70 22.84 -24.97
C GLU A 46 -2.68 21.69 -25.16
N ILE A 47 -2.20 20.43 -25.19
CA ILE A 47 -3.08 19.28 -25.38
C ILE A 47 -4.09 19.14 -24.24
N LEU A 48 -3.68 19.37 -22.96
CA LEU A 48 -4.59 19.39 -21.84
C LEU A 48 -5.62 20.52 -21.93
N GLY A 49 -5.21 21.70 -22.45
CA GLY A 49 -6.12 22.81 -22.73
C GLY A 49 -7.17 22.45 -23.78
N MET A 50 -6.80 21.70 -24.82
CA MET A 50 -7.76 21.19 -25.84
C MET A 50 -8.76 20.16 -25.24
N GLU A 51 -8.32 19.40 -24.25
CA GLU A 51 -9.19 18.46 -23.49
C GLU A 51 -10.05 19.14 -22.41
N GLY A 52 -10.02 20.48 -22.33
CA GLY A 52 -10.80 21.23 -21.35
C GLY A 52 -10.20 21.30 -19.97
N LEU A 53 -8.88 21.03 -19.81
CA LEU A 53 -8.13 21.16 -18.57
C LEU A 53 -7.07 22.27 -18.66
N PRO A 54 -7.43 23.54 -18.39
CA PRO A 54 -6.51 24.66 -18.37
C PRO A 54 -5.34 24.38 -17.43
N THR A 55 -4.11 24.41 -17.95
CA THR A 55 -2.92 23.97 -17.23
C THR A 55 -1.96 25.12 -17.01
N PHE A 56 -1.52 25.34 -15.76
CA PHE A 56 -0.45 26.24 -15.40
C PHE A 56 0.89 25.51 -15.46
N ILE A 57 1.97 26.19 -15.89
CA ILE A 57 3.33 25.74 -15.65
C ILE A 57 3.96 26.69 -14.65
N VAL A 58 4.46 26.17 -13.55
CA VAL A 58 5.11 26.98 -12.51
C VAL A 58 6.51 26.45 -12.28
N TYR A 59 7.51 27.32 -12.44
CA TYR A 59 8.90 26.93 -12.25
C TYR A 59 9.66 27.88 -11.33
N ASN A 60 10.58 27.31 -10.56
CA ASN A 60 11.44 28.02 -9.64
C ASN A 60 12.69 27.20 -9.30
N GLU A 61 13.62 27.81 -8.57
CA GLU A 61 14.60 27.08 -7.77
C GLU A 61 13.94 26.74 -6.41
N TRP A 62 13.45 25.52 -6.28
CA TRP A 62 12.69 25.11 -5.08
C TRP A 62 13.64 24.75 -3.94
N ASN A 63 13.65 25.54 -2.86
CA ASN A 63 14.55 25.32 -1.74
C ASN A 63 13.94 24.43 -0.63
N LYS A 64 12.61 24.35 -0.56
CA LYS A 64 11.92 23.56 0.48
C LYS A 64 10.47 23.22 0.05
N PRO A 65 9.90 22.14 0.62
CA PRO A 65 8.54 21.70 0.33
C PRO A 65 7.46 22.77 0.56
N GLU A 66 7.58 23.59 1.60
CA GLU A 66 6.58 24.61 1.92
C GLU A 66 6.40 25.66 0.82
N ASP A 67 7.46 25.99 0.08
CA ASP A 67 7.37 26.95 -1.03
C ASP A 67 6.56 26.37 -2.19
N VAL A 68 6.70 25.07 -2.45
CA VAL A 68 5.89 24.32 -3.43
C VAL A 68 4.43 24.25 -2.96
N LYS A 69 4.18 23.78 -1.72
CA LYS A 69 2.81 23.68 -1.14
C LYS A 69 2.09 25.02 -1.16
N LYS A 70 2.76 26.11 -0.85
CA LYS A 70 2.19 27.46 -0.88
C LYS A 70 1.65 27.86 -2.27
N VAL A 71 2.36 27.48 -3.33
CA VAL A 71 1.90 27.72 -4.71
C VAL A 71 0.69 26.88 -5.04
N ILE A 72 0.72 25.59 -4.69
CA ILE A 72 -0.38 24.66 -4.92
C ILE A 72 -1.65 25.15 -4.23
N VAL A 73 -1.59 25.49 -2.94
CA VAL A 73 -2.73 25.99 -2.17
C VAL A 73 -3.25 27.32 -2.75
N LYS A 74 -2.37 28.19 -3.26
CA LYS A 74 -2.79 29.43 -3.92
C LYS A 74 -3.58 29.15 -5.20
N LEU A 75 -3.11 28.24 -6.05
CA LEU A 75 -3.81 27.84 -7.28
C LEU A 75 -5.13 27.13 -6.95
N TYR A 76 -5.13 26.25 -5.96
CA TYR A 76 -6.36 25.59 -5.47
C TYR A 76 -7.44 26.59 -5.10
N LYS A 77 -7.11 27.57 -4.26
CA LYS A 77 -8.06 28.59 -3.78
C LYS A 77 -8.52 29.57 -4.86
N LYS A 78 -7.65 29.88 -5.85
CA LYS A 78 -7.92 30.93 -6.81
C LYS A 78 -8.39 30.43 -8.16
N ASP A 79 -7.83 29.32 -8.60
CA ASP A 79 -7.95 28.82 -9.95
C ASP A 79 -8.52 27.39 -9.98
N ASN A 80 -9.11 26.94 -8.86
CA ASN A 80 -9.81 25.65 -8.71
C ASN A 80 -8.96 24.45 -9.17
N LEU A 81 -7.75 24.34 -8.63
CA LEU A 81 -6.79 23.31 -8.99
C LEU A 81 -7.28 21.91 -8.63
N GLU A 82 -7.36 20.99 -9.59
CA GLU A 82 -7.75 19.60 -9.34
C GLU A 82 -6.56 18.65 -9.12
N GLY A 83 -5.35 19.04 -9.58
CA GLY A 83 -4.17 18.20 -9.47
C GLY A 83 -2.89 18.87 -9.93
N VAL A 84 -1.77 18.19 -9.63
CA VAL A 84 -0.41 18.64 -10.00
C VAL A 84 0.44 17.48 -10.51
N VAL A 85 1.41 17.79 -11.37
CA VAL A 85 2.55 16.91 -11.66
C VAL A 85 3.85 17.62 -11.32
N PHE A 86 4.70 16.96 -10.53
CA PHE A 86 6.05 17.40 -10.18
C PHE A 86 7.04 16.88 -11.23
N VAL A 87 7.75 17.78 -11.91
CA VAL A 87 8.66 17.42 -13.01
C VAL A 87 10.08 17.85 -12.66
N GLY A 88 11.03 16.92 -12.73
CA GLY A 88 12.43 17.16 -12.38
C GLY A 88 12.70 17.13 -10.88
N ASP A 89 13.57 18.02 -10.40
CA ASP A 89 14.05 18.06 -9.01
C ASP A 89 13.12 18.88 -8.11
N ILE A 90 12.09 18.22 -7.62
CA ILE A 90 11.15 18.81 -6.65
C ILE A 90 11.41 18.20 -5.25
N PRO A 91 11.47 19.02 -4.18
CA PRO A 91 11.70 18.55 -2.83
C PRO A 91 10.84 17.35 -2.43
N ILE A 92 11.43 16.42 -1.68
CA ILE A 92 10.79 15.18 -1.24
C ILE A 92 10.51 15.26 0.27
N PRO A 93 9.24 15.35 0.68
CA PRO A 93 8.88 15.24 2.07
C PRO A 93 9.06 13.80 2.57
N MET A 94 9.83 13.64 3.65
CA MET A 94 10.13 12.38 4.33
C MET A 94 9.32 12.35 5.63
N LEU A 95 8.19 11.63 5.65
CA LEU A 95 7.20 11.70 6.72
C LEU A 95 7.48 10.68 7.81
N ARG A 96 7.46 11.14 9.06
CA ARG A 96 7.65 10.38 10.29
C ARG A 96 6.42 10.50 11.18
N LYS A 97 6.27 9.63 12.17
CA LYS A 97 5.10 9.56 13.06
C LYS A 97 3.75 9.41 12.31
N ALA A 98 3.82 8.99 11.05
CA ALA A 98 2.69 8.83 10.13
C ALA A 98 2.51 7.40 9.61
N GLN A 99 3.34 6.44 10.05
CA GLN A 99 3.37 5.07 9.52
C GLN A 99 2.03 4.31 9.65
N HIS A 100 1.14 4.74 10.54
CA HIS A 100 -0.21 4.15 10.66
C HIS A 100 -1.13 4.47 9.47
N MET A 101 -0.79 5.44 8.64
CA MET A 101 -1.50 5.76 7.40
C MET A 101 -0.94 4.99 6.19
N THR A 102 -0.01 4.06 6.41
CA THR A 102 0.46 3.08 5.41
C THR A 102 -0.29 1.76 5.55
N SER A 103 -0.18 0.90 4.54
CA SER A 103 -0.76 -0.44 4.62
C SER A 103 0.02 -1.38 5.56
N ALA A 104 1.35 -1.23 5.62
CA ALA A 104 2.19 -2.19 6.36
C ALA A 104 3.45 -1.63 7.00
N PHE A 105 3.95 -0.49 6.55
CA PHE A 105 5.24 0.03 6.95
C PHE A 105 5.27 0.40 8.44
N LYS A 106 6.08 -0.33 9.24
CA LYS A 106 6.22 -0.15 10.68
C LYS A 106 7.68 -0.30 11.09
N MET A 107 8.43 0.79 11.00
CA MET A 107 9.85 0.85 11.38
C MET A 107 10.01 1.52 12.75
N ASP A 108 11.03 1.11 13.49
CA ASP A 108 11.44 1.81 14.70
C ASP A 108 12.19 3.09 14.32
N GLU A 109 11.50 4.22 14.37
CA GLU A 109 12.04 5.53 13.98
C GLU A 109 13.17 6.03 14.89
N LYS A 110 13.39 5.41 16.06
CA LYS A 110 14.44 5.82 17.01
C LYS A 110 15.76 5.09 16.76
N ASN A 111 15.69 3.80 16.36
CA ASN A 111 16.84 2.94 16.24
C ASN A 111 17.26 2.69 14.78
N ASN A 112 16.40 3.02 13.79
CA ASN A 112 16.75 2.89 12.37
C ASN A 112 17.16 4.24 11.77
N ASP A 113 17.89 4.17 10.67
CA ASP A 113 18.25 5.35 9.90
C ASP A 113 17.01 6.17 9.49
N TRP A 114 17.17 7.48 9.40
CA TRP A 114 16.04 8.38 9.11
C TRP A 114 15.49 8.18 7.69
N ARG A 115 16.35 7.91 6.72
CA ARG A 115 15.94 7.63 5.35
C ARG A 115 15.09 6.35 5.30
N ASP A 116 15.54 5.30 5.96
CA ASP A 116 14.89 3.98 5.93
C ASP A 116 13.62 3.93 6.77
N SER A 117 13.53 4.71 7.85
CA SER A 117 12.38 4.73 8.77
C SER A 117 11.34 5.81 8.47
N SER A 118 11.54 6.61 7.42
CA SER A 118 10.58 7.63 6.98
C SER A 118 9.86 7.19 5.70
N VAL A 119 8.65 7.69 5.51
CA VAL A 119 7.87 7.45 4.28
C VAL A 119 8.00 8.66 3.36
N PRO A 120 8.62 8.53 2.16
CA PRO A 120 8.59 9.60 1.18
C PRO A 120 7.17 9.71 0.64
N SER A 121 6.54 10.90 0.80
CA SER A 121 5.12 11.01 0.45
C SER A 121 4.70 12.40 -0.01
N ASP A 122 4.02 12.43 -1.15
CA ASP A 122 3.40 13.63 -1.71
C ASP A 122 2.07 14.00 -1.05
N ARG A 123 1.61 13.20 -0.07
CA ARG A 123 0.48 13.58 0.82
C ARG A 123 0.75 14.89 1.55
N PHE A 124 2.02 15.25 1.69
CA PHE A 124 2.41 16.59 2.14
C PHE A 124 1.86 17.71 1.25
N TYR A 125 1.81 17.49 -0.05
CA TYR A 125 1.44 18.49 -1.05
C TYR A 125 -0.03 18.47 -1.44
N ASP A 126 -0.68 17.30 -1.40
CA ASP A 126 -2.00 17.09 -1.99
C ASP A 126 -3.13 16.87 -0.97
N ASP A 127 -2.78 16.73 0.31
CA ASP A 127 -3.71 16.74 1.45
C ASP A 127 -3.45 18.01 2.28
N PHE A 128 -4.40 18.94 2.25
CA PHE A 128 -4.21 20.25 2.89
C PHE A 128 -4.62 20.27 4.35
N ASP A 129 -5.36 19.28 4.81
CA ASP A 129 -5.78 19.12 6.19
C ASP A 129 -4.64 18.56 7.07
N LEU A 130 -3.75 17.75 6.50
CA LEU A 130 -2.60 17.21 7.21
C LEU A 130 -1.60 18.31 7.58
N GLN A 131 -1.22 18.32 8.86
CA GLN A 131 -0.28 19.27 9.45
C GLN A 131 1.02 18.56 9.79
N PHE A 132 2.15 19.21 9.48
CA PHE A 132 3.48 18.64 9.65
C PHE A 132 4.42 19.60 10.34
N ASP A 133 5.23 19.07 11.26
CA ASP A 133 6.28 19.80 11.97
C ASP A 133 7.62 19.50 11.30
N PHE A 134 8.29 20.53 10.78
CA PHE A 134 9.61 20.41 10.16
C PHE A 134 10.66 19.97 11.19
N LEU A 135 11.50 19.01 10.82
CA LEU A 135 12.59 18.50 11.67
C LEU A 135 13.97 18.93 11.16
N LYS A 136 14.30 18.54 9.94
CA LYS A 136 15.59 18.86 9.31
C LYS A 136 15.54 18.63 7.79
N GLN A 137 16.46 19.23 7.08
CA GLN A 137 16.86 18.83 5.73
C GLN A 137 17.97 17.78 5.84
N ASP A 138 18.02 16.83 4.92
CA ASP A 138 19.12 15.86 4.88
C ASP A 138 20.44 16.56 4.49
N SER A 139 21.54 16.11 5.09
CA SER A 139 22.85 16.71 4.84
C SER A 139 23.57 16.14 3.62
N VAL A 140 23.16 14.98 3.14
CA VAL A 140 23.74 14.29 1.98
C VAL A 140 22.83 14.43 0.77
N GLU A 141 21.55 14.06 0.93
CA GLU A 141 20.53 14.17 -0.09
C GLU A 141 19.72 15.47 0.12
N ASN A 142 20.27 16.58 -0.38
CA ASN A 142 19.73 17.94 -0.17
C ASN A 142 18.27 18.13 -0.58
N ASN A 143 17.70 17.18 -1.31
CA ASN A 143 16.29 17.19 -1.73
C ASN A 143 15.34 16.50 -0.75
N PHE A 144 15.85 15.90 0.35
CA PHE A 144 15.04 15.24 1.37
C PHE A 144 14.81 16.16 2.57
N PHE A 145 13.53 16.29 2.97
CA PHE A 145 13.09 17.13 4.08
C PHE A 145 12.24 16.32 5.04
N TYR A 146 12.67 16.18 6.29
CA TYR A 146 12.02 15.35 7.30
C TYR A 146 10.99 16.13 8.10
N TYR A 147 9.83 15.51 8.28
CA TYR A 147 8.70 16.07 9.02
C TYR A 147 8.08 15.01 9.93
N ASN A 148 7.65 15.42 11.13
CA ASN A 148 6.67 14.65 11.90
C ASN A 148 5.25 15.03 11.49
N LEU A 149 4.36 14.05 11.45
CA LEU A 149 2.93 14.35 11.50
C LEU A 149 2.65 15.06 12.84
N ALA A 150 2.07 16.25 12.79
CA ALA A 150 1.77 17.03 13.97
C ALA A 150 0.76 16.29 14.88
N ILE A 151 0.89 16.42 16.21
CA ILE A 151 0.10 15.65 17.18
C ILE A 151 -1.41 15.81 16.97
N LYS A 152 -1.85 17.01 16.60
CA LYS A 152 -3.27 17.34 16.42
C LYS A 152 -3.73 17.26 14.96
N SER A 153 -2.86 16.82 14.05
CA SER A 153 -3.23 16.60 12.64
C SER A 153 -4.33 15.53 12.53
N PRO A 154 -5.19 15.58 11.51
CA PRO A 154 -5.99 14.43 11.12
C PRO A 154 -5.13 13.17 11.01
N GLN A 155 -5.72 12.02 11.34
CA GLN A 155 -5.03 10.73 11.37
C GLN A 155 -5.44 9.84 10.17
N GLN A 156 -6.08 10.43 9.17
CA GLN A 156 -6.53 9.78 7.94
C GLN A 156 -6.19 10.67 6.74
N ILE A 157 -5.93 10.06 5.58
CA ILE A 157 -5.64 10.77 4.33
C ILE A 157 -6.96 11.12 3.64
N ARG A 158 -7.09 12.39 3.23
CA ARG A 158 -8.23 12.92 2.46
C ARG A 158 -7.71 13.93 1.44
N CYS A 159 -7.08 13.43 0.37
CA CYS A 159 -6.48 14.31 -0.64
C CYS A 159 -7.48 15.32 -1.20
N ASP A 160 -7.12 16.58 -1.20
CA ASP A 160 -7.90 17.68 -1.82
C ASP A 160 -7.72 17.68 -3.34
N ILE A 161 -6.49 17.42 -3.78
CA ILE A 161 -6.11 17.32 -5.19
C ILE A 161 -5.36 16.00 -5.41
N TYR A 162 -5.11 15.64 -6.66
CA TYR A 162 -4.18 14.55 -6.97
C TYR A 162 -2.77 15.08 -7.27
N SER A 163 -1.76 14.23 -7.06
CA SER A 163 -0.37 14.53 -7.39
C SER A 163 0.31 13.37 -8.13
N ALA A 164 1.35 13.69 -8.89
CA ALA A 164 2.19 12.72 -9.58
C ALA A 164 3.63 13.23 -9.70
N ARG A 165 4.59 12.33 -9.97
CA ARG A 165 6.00 12.67 -10.19
C ARG A 165 6.51 12.19 -11.56
N VAL A 166 7.28 13.02 -12.21
CA VAL A 166 8.07 12.71 -13.41
C VAL A 166 9.52 13.07 -13.11
N LYS A 167 10.31 12.06 -12.76
CA LYS A 167 11.73 12.20 -12.43
C LYS A 167 12.54 11.33 -13.39
N ALA A 168 13.60 11.87 -13.97
CA ALA A 168 14.54 11.09 -14.77
C ALA A 168 15.19 9.99 -13.91
N VAL A 169 15.57 8.89 -14.54
CA VAL A 169 16.22 7.73 -13.90
C VAL A 169 17.68 7.62 -14.34
N ASP A 170 18.51 7.01 -13.50
CA ASP A 170 19.94 6.82 -13.80
C ASP A 170 20.16 5.60 -14.72
N ASN A 171 19.88 5.80 -16.01
CA ASN A 171 20.06 4.79 -17.06
C ASN A 171 21.22 5.10 -18.02
N GLY A 172 22.05 6.08 -17.68
CA GLY A 172 23.16 6.54 -18.52
C GLY A 172 22.75 7.56 -19.59
N GLU A 173 21.47 7.89 -19.74
CA GLU A 173 20.97 8.92 -20.64
C GLU A 173 20.86 10.27 -19.89
N GLU A 174 21.05 11.36 -20.61
CA GLU A 174 20.93 12.70 -20.04
C GLU A 174 19.52 12.95 -19.48
N PRO A 175 19.36 13.44 -18.23
CA PRO A 175 18.08 13.55 -17.55
C PRO A 175 17.03 14.38 -18.30
N HIS A 176 17.39 15.53 -18.84
CA HIS A 176 16.42 16.37 -19.56
C HIS A 176 16.01 15.76 -20.91
N ALA A 177 16.91 14.99 -21.57
CA ALA A 177 16.56 14.26 -22.78
C ALA A 177 15.50 13.17 -22.51
N GLN A 178 15.61 12.48 -21.37
CA GLN A 178 14.59 11.52 -20.92
C GLN A 178 13.23 12.21 -20.72
N ILE A 179 13.21 13.35 -19.99
CA ILE A 179 11.98 14.10 -19.70
C ILE A 179 11.36 14.64 -20.99
N SER A 180 12.16 15.18 -21.89
CA SER A 180 11.70 15.66 -23.20
C SER A 180 11.05 14.54 -24.02
N ARG A 181 11.72 13.38 -24.15
CA ARG A 181 11.19 12.20 -24.84
C ARG A 181 9.90 11.71 -24.17
N TYR A 182 9.86 11.68 -22.84
CA TYR A 182 8.67 11.28 -22.09
C TYR A 182 7.47 12.16 -22.42
N PHE A 183 7.59 13.50 -22.36
CA PHE A 183 6.45 14.39 -22.66
C PHE A 183 6.02 14.35 -24.14
N LYS A 184 6.94 14.11 -25.10
CA LYS A 184 6.56 13.82 -26.50
C LYS A 184 5.67 12.59 -26.60
N LYS A 185 6.01 11.52 -25.85
CA LYS A 185 5.21 10.31 -25.77
C LYS A 185 3.85 10.57 -25.13
N VAL A 186 3.79 11.29 -24.01
CA VAL A 186 2.54 11.68 -23.35
C VAL A 186 1.62 12.43 -24.27
N VAL A 187 2.11 13.47 -24.96
CA VAL A 187 1.32 14.25 -25.93
C VAL A 187 0.78 13.36 -27.05
N ALA A 188 1.57 12.41 -27.54
CA ALA A 188 1.12 11.46 -28.56
C ALA A 188 0.00 10.52 -28.04
N GLU A 189 0.10 10.03 -26.80
CA GLU A 189 -0.93 9.19 -26.20
C GLU A 189 -2.25 9.95 -25.94
N HIS A 190 -2.18 11.24 -25.57
CA HIS A 190 -3.38 12.11 -25.45
C HIS A 190 -4.11 12.35 -26.77
N GLN A 191 -3.43 12.19 -27.91
CA GLN A 191 -4.08 12.31 -29.23
C GLN A 191 -4.82 11.04 -29.65
N ILE A 192 -4.68 9.95 -28.89
CA ILE A 192 -5.31 8.66 -29.19
C ILE A 192 -6.60 8.54 -28.40
N ASN A 193 -7.71 8.34 -29.09
CA ASN A 193 -8.98 8.03 -28.45
C ASN A 193 -9.06 6.51 -28.19
N ASN A 194 -8.67 6.08 -27.00
CA ASN A 194 -8.52 4.68 -26.63
C ASN A 194 -9.47 4.29 -25.49
N LYS A 195 -10.14 3.15 -25.61
CA LYS A 195 -10.94 2.53 -24.55
C LYS A 195 -10.03 1.66 -23.67
N LEU A 196 -10.41 1.46 -22.41
CA LEU A 196 -9.80 0.47 -21.55
C LEU A 196 -10.45 -0.89 -21.83
N ASP A 197 -9.95 -1.63 -22.81
CA ASP A 197 -10.50 -2.93 -23.22
C ASP A 197 -9.44 -4.06 -23.28
N GLN A 198 -8.16 -3.74 -23.11
CA GLN A 198 -7.05 -4.68 -23.04
C GLN A 198 -6.41 -4.65 -21.65
N PHE A 199 -6.70 -5.68 -20.87
CA PHE A 199 -6.31 -5.77 -19.46
C PHE A 199 -5.41 -6.98 -19.22
N PHE A 200 -4.41 -6.81 -18.34
CA PHE A 200 -3.50 -7.85 -17.90
C PHE A 200 -3.32 -7.82 -16.39
N SER A 201 -3.51 -8.96 -15.73
CA SER A 201 -3.16 -9.17 -14.32
C SER A 201 -2.13 -10.28 -14.20
N TYR A 202 -1.06 -9.98 -13.49
CA TYR A 202 -0.03 -10.95 -13.11
C TYR A 202 0.00 -11.14 -11.61
N THR A 203 0.14 -12.40 -11.21
CA THR A 203 0.18 -12.80 -9.82
C THR A 203 1.42 -13.61 -9.51
N GLY A 204 2.34 -13.02 -8.73
CA GLY A 204 3.61 -13.59 -8.35
C GLY A 204 3.55 -14.57 -7.18
N ASP A 205 4.66 -15.26 -6.95
CA ASP A 205 4.88 -16.14 -5.79
C ASP A 205 4.98 -15.31 -4.48
N GLY A 206 4.48 -15.86 -3.38
CA GLY A 206 4.54 -15.24 -2.06
C GLY A 206 3.55 -14.11 -1.82
N SER A 207 2.73 -13.73 -2.82
CA SER A 207 1.63 -12.80 -2.65
C SER A 207 0.38 -13.49 -2.08
N TYR A 208 -0.68 -12.71 -1.78
CA TYR A 208 -1.96 -13.26 -1.33
C TYR A 208 -2.52 -14.33 -2.27
N SER A 209 -2.07 -14.33 -3.45
CA SER A 209 -2.49 -15.13 -4.58
C SER A 209 -1.80 -16.49 -4.70
N ASN A 210 -0.96 -16.90 -3.75
CA ASN A 210 -0.57 -18.30 -3.60
C ASN A 210 -1.80 -19.19 -3.40
N SER A 211 -2.82 -18.65 -2.72
CA SER A 211 -4.12 -19.29 -2.61
C SER A 211 -4.93 -19.13 -3.90
N LEU A 212 -5.38 -20.25 -4.47
CA LEU A 212 -6.32 -20.25 -5.60
C LEU A 212 -7.62 -19.53 -5.25
N THR A 213 -8.06 -19.65 -3.99
CA THR A 213 -9.27 -19.02 -3.45
C THR A 213 -9.15 -17.51 -3.40
N ALA A 214 -7.94 -16.95 -3.26
CA ALA A 214 -7.70 -15.52 -3.30
C ALA A 214 -7.56 -15.02 -4.76
N TRP A 215 -6.87 -15.75 -5.61
CA TRP A 215 -6.60 -15.36 -6.98
C TRP A 215 -7.84 -15.41 -7.89
N THR A 216 -8.67 -16.46 -7.78
CA THR A 216 -9.85 -16.63 -8.64
C THR A 216 -10.87 -15.49 -8.50
N PRO A 217 -11.24 -15.02 -7.29
CA PRO A 217 -12.19 -13.91 -7.12
C PRO A 217 -11.77 -12.60 -7.76
N GLU A 218 -10.48 -12.35 -7.98
CA GLU A 218 -10.05 -11.14 -8.68
C GLU A 218 -10.66 -11.03 -10.08
N THR A 219 -10.75 -12.13 -10.82
CA THR A 219 -11.40 -12.16 -12.13
C THR A 219 -12.84 -11.67 -12.08
N PHE A 220 -13.57 -12.05 -11.03
CA PHE A 220 -14.96 -11.61 -10.84
C PHE A 220 -15.04 -10.15 -10.45
N THR A 221 -14.17 -9.65 -9.58
CA THR A 221 -14.15 -8.23 -9.21
C THR A 221 -13.76 -7.33 -10.38
N ILE A 222 -12.80 -7.73 -11.20
CA ILE A 222 -12.47 -7.01 -12.44
C ILE A 222 -13.66 -7.00 -13.40
N ARG A 223 -14.41 -8.11 -13.48
CA ARG A 223 -15.64 -8.15 -14.31
C ARG A 223 -16.75 -7.24 -13.79
N GLU A 224 -16.91 -7.12 -12.47
CA GLU A 224 -17.86 -6.18 -11.86
C GLU A 224 -17.52 -4.72 -12.19
N GLN A 225 -16.23 -4.39 -12.23
CA GLN A 225 -15.72 -3.03 -12.40
C GLN A 225 -15.54 -2.64 -13.86
N MET A 226 -15.01 -3.54 -14.66
CA MET A 226 -14.63 -3.32 -16.07
C MET A 226 -15.22 -4.41 -16.98
N PRO A 227 -16.55 -4.52 -17.13
CA PRO A 227 -17.14 -5.58 -17.96
C PRO A 227 -16.65 -5.53 -19.40
N GLY A 228 -16.30 -4.37 -19.94
CA GLY A 228 -15.83 -4.20 -21.32
C GLY A 228 -14.57 -5.00 -21.68
N VAL A 229 -13.69 -5.32 -20.70
CA VAL A 229 -12.52 -6.15 -20.96
C VAL A 229 -12.86 -7.63 -21.17
N PHE A 230 -14.12 -8.02 -20.90
CA PHE A 230 -14.64 -9.38 -21.13
C PHE A 230 -15.61 -9.46 -22.33
N ASP A 231 -15.84 -8.35 -23.01
CA ASP A 231 -16.67 -8.32 -24.21
C ASP A 231 -15.97 -8.99 -25.41
N LYS A 232 -16.68 -9.14 -26.51
CA LYS A 232 -16.17 -9.81 -27.72
C LYS A 232 -14.84 -9.21 -28.23
N GLU A 233 -14.70 -7.89 -28.14
CA GLU A 233 -13.52 -7.15 -28.60
C GLU A 233 -12.50 -6.95 -27.51
N GLY A 234 -12.90 -7.02 -26.24
CA GLY A 234 -12.03 -6.90 -25.08
C GLY A 234 -11.12 -8.12 -24.89
N ARG A 235 -10.07 -7.93 -24.10
CA ARG A 235 -9.12 -8.99 -23.74
C ARG A 235 -8.69 -8.81 -22.28
N ALA A 236 -9.14 -9.73 -21.43
CA ALA A 236 -8.62 -9.88 -20.06
C ALA A 236 -7.66 -11.07 -20.01
N ARG A 237 -6.48 -10.86 -19.48
CA ARG A 237 -5.45 -11.89 -19.29
C ARG A 237 -5.08 -11.94 -17.82
N PHE A 238 -5.13 -13.15 -17.25
CA PHE A 238 -4.75 -13.44 -15.87
C PHE A 238 -3.67 -14.51 -15.90
N ILE A 239 -2.45 -14.16 -15.52
CA ILE A 239 -1.32 -15.07 -15.44
C ILE A 239 -0.87 -15.19 -14.00
N ARG A 240 -0.70 -16.43 -13.54
CA ARG A 240 -0.13 -16.76 -12.26
C ARG A 240 1.25 -17.37 -12.43
N TYR A 241 2.18 -17.09 -11.52
CA TYR A 241 3.58 -17.49 -11.60
C TYR A 241 3.83 -18.97 -11.89
N ASN A 242 2.92 -19.86 -11.48
CA ASN A 242 3.05 -21.30 -11.64
C ASN A 242 2.34 -21.87 -12.89
N PHE A 243 1.85 -21.04 -13.80
CA PHE A 243 1.20 -21.50 -15.04
C PHE A 243 2.22 -21.90 -16.12
N SER A 244 3.42 -21.35 -16.05
CA SER A 244 4.45 -21.54 -17.07
C SER A 244 5.80 -21.83 -16.42
N ASP A 245 6.67 -22.52 -17.15
CA ASP A 245 8.09 -22.71 -16.79
C ASP A 245 8.87 -21.39 -16.89
N TYR A 246 8.35 -20.41 -17.63
CA TYR A 246 9.00 -19.14 -17.94
C TYR A 246 8.06 -17.96 -17.73
N PRO A 247 7.56 -17.72 -16.50
CA PRO A 247 6.59 -16.65 -16.25
C PRO A 247 7.12 -15.26 -16.63
N LYS A 248 8.42 -15.02 -16.50
CA LYS A 248 9.05 -13.78 -16.92
C LYS A 248 8.90 -13.51 -18.41
N ASP A 249 9.15 -14.51 -19.25
CA ASP A 249 9.03 -14.38 -20.70
C ASP A 249 7.58 -14.11 -21.11
N ASP A 250 6.62 -14.79 -20.47
CA ASP A 250 5.19 -14.56 -20.69
C ASP A 250 4.77 -13.13 -20.31
N VAL A 251 5.25 -12.64 -19.17
CA VAL A 251 4.98 -11.25 -18.71
C VAL A 251 5.57 -10.24 -19.69
N ILE A 252 6.84 -10.41 -20.08
CA ILE A 252 7.50 -9.50 -21.04
C ILE A 252 6.77 -9.51 -22.38
N ASN A 253 6.35 -10.69 -22.88
CA ASN A 253 5.58 -10.80 -24.12
C ASN A 253 4.23 -10.08 -24.02
N MET A 254 3.56 -10.13 -22.86
CA MET A 254 2.36 -9.35 -22.63
C MET A 254 2.63 -7.85 -22.62
N LEU A 255 3.66 -7.40 -21.90
CA LEU A 255 4.01 -5.98 -21.79
C LEU A 255 4.49 -5.37 -23.13
N LYS A 256 5.01 -6.16 -24.06
CA LYS A 256 5.40 -5.71 -25.41
C LYS A 256 4.21 -5.49 -26.36
N ARG A 257 3.00 -5.91 -25.99
CA ARG A 257 1.80 -5.71 -26.82
C ARG A 257 1.45 -4.23 -26.89
N THR A 258 1.34 -3.73 -28.13
CA THR A 258 1.09 -2.30 -28.40
C THR A 258 -0.36 -1.86 -28.18
N ASP A 259 -1.27 -2.82 -27.98
CA ASP A 259 -2.70 -2.61 -27.70
C ASP A 259 -3.03 -2.69 -26.18
N LEU A 260 -2.06 -2.96 -25.30
CA LEU A 260 -2.29 -3.16 -23.87
C LEU A 260 -2.55 -1.82 -23.16
N ASP A 261 -3.66 -1.75 -22.44
CA ASP A 261 -4.11 -0.52 -21.77
C ASP A 261 -3.68 -0.46 -20.30
N LEU A 262 -4.05 -1.48 -19.53
CA LEU A 262 -3.83 -1.53 -18.09
C LEU A 262 -3.23 -2.87 -17.69
N SER A 263 -2.17 -2.82 -16.89
CA SER A 263 -1.59 -4.00 -16.23
C SER A 263 -1.57 -3.83 -14.72
N ILE A 264 -1.85 -4.92 -13.99
CA ILE A 264 -1.72 -5.00 -12.53
C ILE A 264 -0.74 -6.12 -12.19
N PHE A 265 0.20 -5.84 -11.29
CA PHE A 265 1.15 -6.80 -10.75
C PHE A 265 0.96 -6.96 -9.25
N HIS A 266 0.58 -8.18 -8.82
CA HIS A 266 0.58 -8.59 -7.41
C HIS A 266 1.83 -9.42 -7.17
N GLU A 267 2.88 -8.79 -6.64
CA GLU A 267 4.19 -9.42 -6.54
C GLU A 267 5.04 -8.83 -5.40
N HIS A 268 6.19 -9.39 -5.15
CA HIS A 268 7.21 -8.75 -4.34
C HIS A 268 7.99 -7.74 -5.19
N GLY A 269 8.50 -6.69 -4.57
CA GLY A 269 9.25 -5.65 -5.26
C GLY A 269 10.36 -5.03 -4.42
N MET A 270 11.34 -4.51 -5.12
CA MET A 270 12.39 -3.61 -4.63
C MET A 270 12.56 -2.50 -5.66
N PRO A 271 13.24 -1.40 -5.36
CA PRO A 271 13.42 -0.32 -6.33
C PRO A 271 14.02 -0.83 -7.66
N GLU A 272 14.95 -1.76 -7.57
CA GLU A 272 15.71 -2.28 -8.72
C GLU A 272 15.09 -3.52 -9.39
N ARG A 273 14.02 -4.11 -8.81
CA ARG A 273 13.51 -5.40 -9.30
C ARG A 273 12.03 -5.63 -9.03
N GLN A 274 11.33 -6.20 -10.01
CA GLN A 274 10.08 -6.92 -9.85
C GLN A 274 10.39 -8.41 -9.59
N TYR A 275 9.87 -8.98 -8.50
CA TYR A 275 10.02 -10.40 -8.19
C TYR A 275 8.77 -11.15 -8.65
N LEU A 276 8.85 -11.75 -9.83
CA LEU A 276 7.72 -12.46 -10.45
C LEU A 276 7.46 -13.82 -9.80
N SER A 277 8.55 -14.52 -9.39
CA SER A 277 8.44 -15.78 -8.66
C SER A 277 9.53 -15.89 -7.61
N GLY A 278 9.26 -16.65 -6.52
CA GLY A 278 10.24 -16.88 -5.46
C GLY A 278 11.25 -17.97 -5.80
N SER A 279 10.94 -18.75 -6.84
CA SER A 279 11.74 -19.87 -7.34
C SER A 279 11.49 -20.07 -8.83
N PRO A 280 12.38 -20.80 -9.55
CA PRO A 280 12.10 -21.25 -10.89
C PRO A 280 10.77 -22.01 -10.95
N ALA A 281 10.14 -22.03 -12.13
CA ALA A 281 8.85 -22.68 -12.36
C ALA A 281 8.79 -24.11 -11.83
N THR A 282 7.65 -24.50 -11.30
CA THR A 282 7.49 -25.74 -10.54
C THR A 282 6.35 -26.62 -11.02
N ASN A 283 5.92 -26.45 -12.27
CA ASN A 283 4.83 -27.25 -12.87
C ASN A 283 5.24 -28.65 -13.26
N ARG A 284 6.55 -29.00 -13.23
CA ARG A 284 7.10 -30.33 -13.49
C ARG A 284 7.88 -30.84 -12.29
N TRP A 285 7.90 -32.17 -12.11
CA TRP A 285 8.66 -32.79 -11.03
C TRP A 285 10.13 -32.37 -10.98
N ASN A 286 10.81 -32.39 -12.12
CA ASN A 286 12.22 -32.00 -12.20
C ASN A 286 12.41 -30.53 -11.79
N ALA A 287 11.53 -29.63 -12.23
CA ALA A 287 11.58 -28.23 -11.89
C ALA A 287 11.41 -28.00 -10.38
N HIS A 288 10.57 -28.78 -9.69
CA HIS A 288 10.46 -28.75 -8.23
C HIS A 288 11.79 -29.12 -7.55
N VAL A 289 12.41 -30.21 -7.99
CA VAL A 289 13.70 -30.64 -7.43
C VAL A 289 14.78 -29.60 -7.65
N ASP A 290 14.86 -29.04 -8.85
CA ASP A 290 15.84 -28.00 -9.18
C ASP A 290 15.60 -26.69 -8.39
N ALA A 291 14.35 -26.29 -8.25
CA ALA A 291 13.97 -25.13 -7.43
C ALA A 291 14.35 -25.32 -5.95
N MET A 292 14.09 -26.51 -5.40
CA MET A 292 14.46 -26.83 -4.01
C MET A 292 15.97 -26.82 -3.82
N LYS A 293 16.74 -27.44 -4.74
CA LYS A 293 18.22 -27.42 -4.70
C LYS A 293 18.75 -25.97 -4.80
N TYR A 294 18.23 -25.18 -5.72
CA TYR A 294 18.58 -23.77 -5.85
C TYR A 294 18.34 -23.01 -4.54
N TYR A 295 17.17 -23.16 -3.93
CA TYR A 295 16.82 -22.53 -2.65
C TYR A 295 17.80 -22.92 -1.54
N TYR A 296 18.05 -24.21 -1.34
CA TYR A 296 18.95 -24.68 -0.26
C TYR A 296 20.42 -24.33 -0.51
N ARG A 297 20.91 -24.36 -1.76
CA ARG A 297 22.25 -23.84 -2.09
C ARG A 297 22.36 -22.35 -1.77
N GLY A 298 21.36 -21.55 -2.10
CA GLY A 298 21.29 -20.14 -1.75
C GLY A 298 21.30 -19.91 -0.23
N LEU A 299 20.57 -20.74 0.52
CA LEU A 299 20.56 -20.69 1.98
C LEU A 299 21.92 -21.08 2.56
N ALA A 300 22.57 -22.12 2.04
CA ALA A 300 23.89 -22.54 2.45
C ALA A 300 24.94 -21.44 2.24
N ARG A 301 24.95 -20.77 1.08
CA ARG A 301 25.83 -19.64 0.79
C ARG A 301 25.66 -18.49 1.80
N ARG A 302 24.43 -18.14 2.17
CA ARG A 302 24.17 -17.10 3.16
C ARG A 302 24.67 -17.45 4.56
N LYS A 303 24.67 -18.75 4.92
CA LYS A 303 25.00 -19.21 6.28
C LYS A 303 26.43 -19.75 6.42
N GLN A 304 27.18 -19.97 5.33
CA GLN A 304 28.49 -20.63 5.33
C GLN A 304 29.53 -19.97 6.26
N ASN A 305 29.45 -18.66 6.47
CA ASN A 305 30.38 -17.91 7.31
C ASN A 305 30.05 -17.98 8.82
N ASN A 306 28.93 -18.61 9.19
CA ASN A 306 28.53 -18.80 10.58
C ASN A 306 28.22 -20.28 10.82
N LYS A 307 29.20 -21.00 11.39
CA LYS A 307 29.14 -22.45 11.61
C LYS A 307 27.87 -22.87 12.35
N LYS A 308 27.47 -22.16 13.42
CA LYS A 308 26.27 -22.48 14.20
C LYS A 308 25.00 -22.38 13.33
N SER A 309 24.85 -21.29 12.57
CA SER A 309 23.70 -21.10 11.68
C SER A 309 23.69 -22.10 10.52
N PHE A 310 24.86 -22.54 10.05
CA PHE A 310 24.97 -23.55 9.02
C PHE A 310 24.56 -24.93 9.53
N ASP A 311 25.06 -25.32 10.73
CA ASP A 311 24.70 -26.60 11.38
C ASP A 311 23.20 -26.65 11.71
N GLU A 312 22.62 -25.57 12.25
CA GLU A 312 21.17 -25.44 12.48
C GLU A 312 20.35 -25.62 11.20
N MET A 313 20.82 -25.10 10.08
CA MET A 313 20.18 -25.31 8.77
C MET A 313 20.22 -26.80 8.33
N LEU A 314 21.37 -27.45 8.50
CA LEU A 314 21.49 -28.89 8.17
C LEU A 314 20.59 -29.74 9.05
N ASP A 315 20.51 -29.45 10.34
CA ASP A 315 19.62 -30.12 11.27
C ASP A 315 18.14 -29.91 10.89
N MET A 316 17.74 -28.70 10.51
CA MET A 316 16.41 -28.40 10.02
C MET A 316 16.11 -29.20 8.74
N MET A 317 17.01 -29.19 7.75
CA MET A 317 16.84 -29.95 6.50
C MET A 317 16.60 -31.43 6.79
N LYS A 318 17.44 -32.02 7.67
CA LYS A 318 17.35 -33.43 8.00
C LYS A 318 16.12 -33.79 8.83
N ASN A 319 15.89 -33.07 9.92
CA ASN A 319 14.90 -33.45 10.93
C ASN A 319 13.47 -33.02 10.58
N THR A 320 13.32 -31.90 9.84
CA THR A 320 12.01 -31.38 9.46
C THR A 320 11.58 -31.89 8.09
N TYR A 321 12.51 -31.95 7.14
CA TYR A 321 12.19 -32.22 5.72
C TYR A 321 12.77 -33.54 5.21
N GLY A 322 13.57 -34.27 5.99
CA GLY A 322 14.19 -35.52 5.56
C GLY A 322 15.23 -35.36 4.43
N LEU A 323 15.80 -34.15 4.28
CA LEU A 323 16.75 -33.81 3.22
C LEU A 323 18.19 -33.99 3.70
N ASP A 324 19.04 -34.55 2.87
CA ASP A 324 20.47 -34.71 3.13
C ASP A 324 21.33 -33.62 2.45
N THR A 325 22.65 -33.69 2.63
CA THR A 325 23.60 -32.72 2.08
C THR A 325 23.71 -32.73 0.55
N THR A 326 23.12 -33.68 -0.14
CA THR A 326 23.10 -33.71 -1.62
C THR A 326 22.23 -32.59 -2.19
N TRP A 327 21.29 -32.05 -1.39
CA TRP A 327 20.44 -30.92 -1.77
C TRP A 327 21.16 -29.58 -1.78
N ILE A 328 22.33 -29.47 -1.13
CA ILE A 328 23.18 -28.29 -1.17
C ILE A 328 24.49 -28.55 -1.93
N ALA A 329 24.64 -29.69 -2.60
CA ALA A 329 25.87 -30.03 -3.33
C ALA A 329 26.23 -28.92 -4.33
N GLY A 330 27.49 -28.51 -4.33
CA GLY A 330 28.01 -27.46 -5.20
C GLY A 330 27.63 -26.03 -4.78
N TYR A 331 27.12 -25.80 -3.56
CA TYR A 331 26.72 -24.46 -3.11
C TYR A 331 27.87 -23.43 -3.17
N ASP A 332 29.12 -23.87 -3.09
CA ASP A 332 30.38 -23.09 -3.16
C ASP A 332 31.14 -23.25 -4.48
N ASP A 333 30.65 -24.07 -5.42
CA ASP A 333 31.24 -24.25 -6.74
C ASP A 333 30.90 -23.03 -7.64
N PRO A 334 31.94 -22.33 -8.18
CA PRO A 334 31.73 -21.15 -9.04
C PRO A 334 30.83 -21.44 -10.26
N LYS A 335 30.89 -22.66 -10.83
CA LYS A 335 30.03 -23.03 -11.96
C LYS A 335 28.56 -23.12 -11.54
N VAL A 336 28.28 -23.79 -10.42
CA VAL A 336 26.92 -23.91 -9.88
C VAL A 336 26.39 -22.56 -9.43
N ILE A 337 27.25 -21.69 -8.86
CA ILE A 337 26.87 -20.32 -8.52
C ILE A 337 26.46 -19.54 -9.77
N ALA A 338 27.20 -19.65 -10.87
CA ALA A 338 26.85 -18.98 -12.11
C ALA A 338 25.52 -19.51 -12.70
N GLU A 339 25.28 -20.83 -12.65
CA GLU A 339 24.02 -21.44 -13.06
C GLU A 339 22.85 -20.96 -12.18
N ASP A 340 23.02 -20.93 -10.86
CA ASP A 340 22.03 -20.41 -9.92
C ASP A 340 21.73 -18.91 -10.15
N SER A 341 22.74 -18.11 -10.52
CA SER A 341 22.56 -16.69 -10.85
C SER A 341 21.72 -16.49 -12.11
N LEU A 342 21.90 -17.35 -13.12
CA LEU A 342 21.05 -17.34 -14.31
C LEU A 342 19.60 -17.74 -13.99
N LEU A 343 19.40 -18.70 -13.09
CA LEU A 343 18.07 -19.07 -12.59
C LEU A 343 17.44 -17.90 -11.84
N ASP A 344 18.21 -17.21 -10.98
CA ASP A 344 17.74 -16.04 -10.26
C ASP A 344 17.23 -14.94 -11.21
N LEU A 345 17.97 -14.64 -12.26
CA LEU A 345 17.55 -13.65 -13.27
C LEU A 345 16.22 -14.01 -13.95
N ARG A 346 15.84 -15.28 -14.01
CA ARG A 346 14.54 -15.71 -14.55
C ARG A 346 13.37 -15.49 -13.59
N THR A 347 13.64 -15.26 -12.31
CA THR A 347 12.59 -15.11 -11.31
C THR A 347 12.06 -13.67 -11.19
N GLY A 348 12.63 -12.71 -11.93
CA GLY A 348 12.18 -11.32 -11.86
C GLY A 348 12.69 -10.46 -13.01
N ILE A 349 12.14 -9.27 -13.11
CA ILE A 349 12.52 -8.24 -14.10
C ILE A 349 13.41 -7.21 -13.40
N ILE A 350 14.58 -6.91 -13.98
CA ILE A 350 15.52 -5.90 -13.50
C ILE A 350 15.47 -4.64 -14.36
N LEU A 351 16.01 -3.54 -13.84
CA LEU A 351 15.96 -2.21 -14.48
C LEU A 351 16.43 -2.17 -15.94
N SER A 352 17.56 -2.84 -16.27
CA SER A 352 18.09 -2.85 -17.64
C SER A 352 17.13 -3.49 -18.63
N GLU A 353 16.46 -4.57 -18.22
CA GLU A 353 15.51 -5.30 -19.07
C GLU A 353 14.28 -4.46 -19.41
N VAL A 354 13.79 -3.62 -18.48
CA VAL A 354 12.68 -2.69 -18.75
C VAL A 354 13.01 -1.76 -19.91
N THR A 355 14.23 -1.25 -19.96
CA THR A 355 14.70 -0.44 -21.08
C THR A 355 14.76 -1.20 -22.40
N GLU A 356 15.13 -2.49 -22.34
CA GLU A 356 15.27 -3.34 -23.53
C GLU A 356 13.92 -3.73 -24.13
N PHE A 357 12.95 -4.18 -23.31
CA PHE A 357 11.67 -4.69 -23.83
C PHE A 357 10.62 -3.60 -24.09
N LYS A 358 10.83 -2.38 -23.60
CA LYS A 358 9.99 -1.19 -23.90
C LYS A 358 8.50 -1.43 -23.61
N PRO A 359 8.03 -1.39 -22.36
CA PRO A 359 6.66 -1.72 -21.99
C PRO A 359 5.65 -0.81 -22.69
N ASN A 360 4.60 -1.43 -23.24
CA ASN A 360 3.54 -0.76 -23.97
C ASN A 360 2.20 -0.64 -23.20
N SER A 361 2.06 -1.27 -22.02
CA SER A 361 0.89 -1.03 -21.17
C SER A 361 0.84 0.46 -20.82
N ARG A 362 -0.22 1.15 -21.23
CA ARG A 362 -0.35 2.60 -21.04
C ARG A 362 -0.30 2.99 -19.58
N MET A 363 -0.95 2.18 -18.73
CA MET A 363 -0.91 2.31 -17.29
C MET A 363 -0.48 0.99 -16.65
N VAL A 364 0.37 1.06 -15.60
CA VAL A 364 0.77 -0.10 -14.81
C VAL A 364 0.55 0.18 -13.32
N ILE A 365 -0.10 -0.76 -12.63
CA ILE A 365 -0.26 -0.75 -11.17
C ILE A 365 0.68 -1.80 -10.58
N PHE A 366 1.58 -1.37 -9.69
CA PHE A 366 2.45 -2.24 -8.92
C PHE A 366 1.92 -2.39 -7.49
N ASP A 367 1.18 -3.46 -7.24
CA ASP A 367 0.85 -3.92 -5.89
C ASP A 367 2.06 -4.69 -5.33
N ALA A 368 3.14 -3.95 -5.10
CA ALA A 368 4.45 -4.45 -4.74
C ALA A 368 5.18 -3.45 -3.84
N CYS A 369 6.15 -3.96 -3.05
CA CYS A 369 7.00 -3.14 -2.22
C CYS A 369 7.97 -2.31 -3.06
N TYR A 370 8.23 -1.06 -2.69
CA TYR A 370 9.33 -0.20 -3.17
C TYR A 370 9.43 0.03 -4.69
N ASN A 371 8.63 -0.57 -5.55
CA ASN A 371 8.75 -0.35 -7.00
C ASN A 371 8.52 1.12 -7.41
N GLY A 372 7.85 1.92 -6.57
CA GLY A 372 7.65 3.36 -6.73
C GLY A 372 8.56 4.22 -5.85
N ASP A 373 9.68 3.71 -5.36
CA ASP A 373 10.56 4.46 -4.44
C ASP A 373 11.36 5.54 -5.16
N PHE A 374 10.74 6.70 -5.31
CA PHE A 374 11.35 7.86 -5.97
C PHE A 374 12.47 8.55 -5.15
N ARG A 375 12.84 8.02 -3.95
CA ARG A 375 14.09 8.40 -3.27
C ARG A 375 15.30 7.91 -4.07
N GLU A 376 15.15 6.78 -4.75
CA GLU A 376 16.21 6.19 -5.53
C GLU A 376 16.46 6.97 -6.84
N LYS A 377 17.70 6.92 -7.31
CA LYS A 377 18.06 7.51 -8.60
C LYS A 377 17.52 6.72 -9.76
N ASP A 378 17.30 5.41 -9.53
CA ASP A 378 16.77 4.49 -10.51
C ASP A 378 15.80 3.51 -9.83
N TYR A 379 14.61 3.32 -10.41
CA TYR A 379 13.57 2.49 -9.83
C TYR A 379 12.58 2.01 -10.91
N ILE A 380 11.95 0.87 -10.66
CA ILE A 380 11.09 0.17 -11.63
C ILE A 380 10.01 1.10 -12.24
N ALA A 381 9.19 1.75 -11.43
CA ALA A 381 8.11 2.61 -11.94
C ALA A 381 8.63 3.75 -12.82
N GLY A 382 9.77 4.36 -12.44
CA GLY A 382 10.45 5.36 -13.25
C GLY A 382 10.97 4.81 -14.57
N ARG A 383 11.58 3.63 -14.56
CA ARG A 383 12.05 2.95 -15.78
C ARG A 383 10.93 2.66 -16.76
N TYR A 384 9.76 2.23 -16.27
CA TYR A 384 8.61 1.97 -17.13
C TYR A 384 8.18 3.21 -17.90
N ILE A 385 8.04 4.35 -17.24
CA ILE A 385 7.61 5.59 -17.90
C ILE A 385 8.72 6.21 -18.78
N MET A 386 9.99 6.07 -18.39
CA MET A 386 11.11 6.67 -19.16
C MET A 386 11.53 5.81 -20.35
N SER A 387 11.05 4.56 -20.46
CA SER A 387 11.31 3.72 -21.65
C SER A 387 10.61 4.25 -22.90
N GLU A 388 11.03 3.79 -24.07
CA GLU A 388 10.46 4.20 -25.36
C GLU A 388 9.08 3.60 -25.67
N GLY A 389 8.59 2.62 -24.87
CA GLY A 389 7.26 2.04 -25.03
C GLY A 389 6.12 3.04 -24.75
N LYS A 390 4.88 2.57 -24.78
CA LYS A 390 3.68 3.40 -24.59
C LYS A 390 3.30 3.65 -23.12
N CYS A 391 4.05 3.12 -22.16
CA CYS A 391 3.76 3.34 -20.74
C CYS A 391 3.98 4.81 -20.39
N VAL A 392 2.92 5.51 -20.01
CA VAL A 392 2.95 6.94 -19.65
C VAL A 392 2.64 7.17 -18.18
N THR A 393 2.08 6.19 -17.48
CA THR A 393 1.78 6.33 -16.06
C THR A 393 1.89 5.00 -15.33
N THR A 394 2.36 5.07 -14.09
CA THR A 394 2.35 3.94 -13.15
C THR A 394 1.77 4.39 -11.82
N PHE A 395 1.18 3.43 -11.07
CA PHE A 395 0.77 3.63 -9.69
C PHE A 395 1.51 2.62 -8.84
N ALA A 396 2.34 3.07 -7.91
CA ALA A 396 3.28 2.24 -7.19
C ALA A 396 3.55 2.75 -5.77
N ASN A 397 4.20 1.92 -4.94
CA ASN A 397 4.44 2.21 -3.53
C ASN A 397 5.90 2.59 -3.27
N SER A 398 6.11 3.61 -2.45
CA SER A 398 7.43 4.14 -2.11
C SER A 398 8.12 3.41 -0.94
N VAL A 399 7.40 2.54 -0.23
CA VAL A 399 7.91 1.68 0.85
C VAL A 399 7.31 0.28 0.77
N ASN A 400 7.63 -0.60 1.72
CA ASN A 400 7.03 -1.93 1.74
C ASN A 400 5.53 -1.91 2.04
N VAL A 401 4.80 -2.82 1.42
CA VAL A 401 3.36 -2.96 1.54
C VAL A 401 2.96 -4.40 1.92
N LEU A 402 1.76 -4.56 2.48
CA LEU A 402 1.04 -5.82 2.49
C LEU A 402 -0.06 -5.76 1.44
N GLN A 403 -0.28 -6.87 0.75
CA GLN A 403 -1.36 -7.00 -0.23
C GLN A 403 -2.73 -7.17 0.48
N ASP A 404 -2.92 -6.43 1.56
CA ASP A 404 -4.16 -6.28 2.32
C ASP A 404 -4.85 -4.93 2.04
N LYS A 405 -4.23 -4.07 1.20
CA LYS A 405 -4.90 -2.98 0.51
C LYS A 405 -5.35 -3.49 -0.86
N MET A 406 -6.59 -3.19 -1.22
CA MET A 406 -7.14 -3.57 -2.50
C MET A 406 -6.50 -2.75 -3.63
N ALA A 407 -5.70 -3.39 -4.49
CA ALA A 407 -5.02 -2.71 -5.61
C ALA A 407 -5.97 -2.32 -6.74
N ASN A 408 -7.10 -3.04 -6.88
CA ASN A 408 -8.12 -2.79 -7.90
C ASN A 408 -9.32 -1.97 -7.38
N GLU A 409 -9.20 -1.27 -6.24
CA GLU A 409 -10.26 -0.42 -5.72
C GLU A 409 -10.67 0.65 -6.73
N MET A 410 -11.96 0.72 -7.06
CA MET A 410 -12.56 1.69 -7.98
C MET A 410 -11.99 1.73 -9.41
N LEU A 411 -11.35 0.67 -9.90
CA LEU A 411 -10.78 0.64 -11.26
C LEU A 411 -11.80 0.87 -12.38
N GLY A 412 -13.05 0.54 -12.16
CA GLY A 412 -14.13 0.79 -13.13
C GLY A 412 -14.27 2.26 -13.51
N LEU A 413 -13.91 3.19 -12.62
CA LEU A 413 -13.93 4.61 -12.92
C LEU A 413 -12.96 4.97 -14.07
N LEU A 414 -11.80 4.28 -14.17
CA LEU A 414 -10.87 4.46 -15.29
C LEU A 414 -11.51 4.04 -16.62
N GLY A 415 -12.21 2.90 -16.65
CA GLY A 415 -12.94 2.43 -17.80
C GLY A 415 -14.13 3.32 -18.18
N MET A 416 -14.64 4.12 -17.23
CA MET A 416 -15.69 5.12 -17.44
C MET A 416 -15.14 6.53 -17.69
N GLY A 417 -13.86 6.66 -18.01
CA GLY A 417 -13.25 7.92 -18.47
C GLY A 417 -12.71 8.83 -17.37
N ALA A 418 -12.60 8.39 -16.12
CA ALA A 418 -11.92 9.17 -15.10
C ALA A 418 -10.42 9.34 -15.43
N ARG A 419 -9.85 10.51 -15.14
CA ARG A 419 -8.40 10.67 -15.15
C ARG A 419 -7.76 9.81 -14.06
N VAL A 420 -6.58 9.27 -14.35
CA VAL A 420 -5.81 8.46 -13.38
C VAL A 420 -5.62 9.18 -12.05
N GLY A 421 -5.33 10.48 -12.09
CA GLY A 421 -5.21 11.31 -10.89
C GLY A 421 -6.49 11.38 -10.06
N GLN A 422 -7.65 11.53 -10.71
CA GLN A 422 -8.95 11.58 -10.02
C GLN A 422 -9.26 10.23 -9.34
N TRP A 423 -8.97 9.11 -10.00
CA TRP A 423 -9.08 7.79 -9.41
C TRP A 423 -8.12 7.61 -8.23
N ALA A 424 -6.84 7.95 -8.40
CA ALA A 424 -5.83 7.80 -7.35
C ALA A 424 -6.15 8.64 -6.11
N LYS A 425 -6.69 9.86 -6.28
CA LYS A 425 -7.13 10.72 -5.18
C LYS A 425 -8.12 10.03 -4.24
N LEU A 426 -8.95 9.14 -4.75
CA LEU A 426 -9.93 8.39 -3.96
C LEU A 426 -9.31 7.22 -3.20
N THR A 427 -8.26 6.62 -3.77
CA THR A 427 -7.68 5.34 -3.30
C THR A 427 -6.30 5.48 -2.64
N ASN A 428 -5.72 6.69 -2.61
CA ASN A 428 -4.40 6.94 -2.06
C ASN A 428 -4.26 6.59 -0.58
N ILE A 429 -3.10 6.01 -0.25
CA ILE A 429 -2.55 5.87 1.09
C ILE A 429 -1.21 6.63 1.16
N LEU A 430 -0.54 6.59 2.32
CA LEU A 430 0.65 7.41 2.52
C LEU A 430 1.77 7.10 1.52
N GLU A 431 1.99 5.82 1.21
CA GLU A 431 3.07 5.32 0.35
C GLU A 431 2.72 5.19 -1.13
N SER A 432 1.44 5.27 -1.52
CA SER A 432 1.06 5.09 -2.93
C SER A 432 1.15 6.38 -3.73
N HIS A 433 1.75 6.30 -4.93
CA HIS A 433 2.02 7.46 -5.78
C HIS A 433 1.84 7.14 -7.26
N ILE A 434 1.43 8.14 -8.02
CA ILE A 434 1.52 8.12 -9.47
C ILE A 434 2.94 8.54 -9.87
N THR A 435 3.61 7.70 -10.67
CA THR A 435 4.80 8.10 -11.43
C THR A 435 4.39 8.24 -12.89
N GLY A 436 4.56 9.46 -13.44
CA GLY A 436 4.14 9.77 -14.81
C GLY A 436 2.94 10.72 -14.88
N ASP A 437 2.15 10.58 -15.93
CA ASP A 437 1.05 11.47 -16.27
C ASP A 437 -0.24 11.14 -15.49
N PRO A 438 -0.69 12.00 -14.56
CA PRO A 438 -1.92 11.79 -13.82
C PRO A 438 -3.17 12.17 -14.61
N THR A 439 -3.02 12.82 -15.75
CA THR A 439 -4.13 13.31 -16.55
C THR A 439 -4.58 12.33 -17.63
N LEU A 440 -3.82 11.24 -17.83
CA LEU A 440 -4.21 10.14 -18.71
C LEU A 440 -5.65 9.70 -18.39
N ARG A 441 -6.46 9.53 -19.45
CA ARG A 441 -7.82 8.99 -19.35
C ARG A 441 -8.10 8.09 -20.55
N PHE A 442 -8.97 7.11 -20.32
CA PHE A 442 -9.51 6.28 -21.39
C PHE A 442 -10.87 6.84 -21.86
N GLN A 443 -11.28 6.51 -23.07
CA GLN A 443 -12.64 6.79 -23.50
C GLN A 443 -13.61 5.94 -22.67
N SER A 444 -14.71 6.53 -22.20
CA SER A 444 -15.72 5.78 -21.47
C SER A 444 -16.28 4.62 -22.31
N ILE A 445 -16.42 3.47 -21.65
CA ILE A 445 -17.01 2.25 -22.24
C ILE A 445 -18.54 2.26 -22.22
N ASN A 446 -19.16 3.22 -21.55
CA ASN A 446 -20.61 3.37 -21.39
C ASN A 446 -21.03 4.86 -21.49
N GLU A 447 -22.26 5.17 -21.15
CA GLU A 447 -22.80 6.53 -21.21
C GLU A 447 -22.34 7.44 -20.05
N ILE A 448 -21.65 6.88 -19.04
CA ILE A 448 -21.16 7.62 -17.88
C ILE A 448 -19.83 8.29 -18.22
N ASP A 449 -19.72 9.59 -17.98
CA ASP A 449 -18.44 10.28 -17.89
C ASP A 449 -18.05 10.41 -16.41
N ALA A 450 -17.26 9.44 -15.92
CA ALA A 450 -16.81 9.44 -14.53
C ALA A 450 -15.94 10.67 -14.21
N ASN A 451 -15.22 11.22 -15.20
CA ASN A 451 -14.41 12.42 -14.99
C ASN A 451 -15.28 13.68 -14.75
N ALA A 452 -16.42 13.79 -15.40
CA ALA A 452 -17.38 14.84 -15.11
C ALA A 452 -18.03 14.61 -13.73
N LEU A 453 -18.50 13.39 -13.46
CA LEU A 453 -19.13 13.02 -12.18
C LEU A 453 -18.24 13.31 -10.96
N LEU A 454 -16.94 13.03 -11.07
CA LEU A 454 -15.98 13.25 -9.97
C LEU A 454 -15.71 14.73 -9.66
N LYS A 455 -16.12 15.65 -10.53
CA LYS A 455 -15.96 17.10 -10.36
C LYS A 455 -17.24 17.79 -9.87
N GLU A 456 -18.38 17.10 -9.95
CA GLU A 456 -19.64 17.66 -9.50
C GLU A 456 -19.62 17.94 -7.99
N PRO A 457 -20.15 19.09 -7.56
CA PRO A 457 -20.33 19.36 -6.14
C PRO A 457 -21.19 18.28 -5.47
N TYR A 458 -20.90 17.99 -4.21
CA TYR A 458 -21.69 17.04 -3.44
C TYR A 458 -23.18 17.39 -3.46
N ASN A 459 -24.01 16.41 -3.83
CA ASN A 459 -25.45 16.48 -3.76
C ASN A 459 -25.98 15.16 -3.19
N GLU A 460 -26.56 15.22 -2.00
CA GLU A 460 -27.05 14.04 -1.27
C GLU A 460 -28.06 13.22 -2.09
N SER A 461 -29.05 13.87 -2.68
CA SER A 461 -30.09 13.16 -3.46
C SER A 461 -29.48 12.45 -4.68
N CYS A 462 -28.53 13.07 -5.35
CA CYS A 462 -27.79 12.46 -6.45
C CYS A 462 -26.98 11.25 -5.96
N MET A 463 -26.28 11.36 -4.83
CA MET A 463 -25.52 10.23 -4.27
C MET A 463 -26.43 9.05 -3.91
N LEU A 464 -27.61 9.31 -3.34
CA LEU A 464 -28.58 8.26 -3.03
C LEU A 464 -29.15 7.60 -4.29
N GLU A 465 -29.34 8.35 -5.38
CA GLU A 465 -29.74 7.81 -6.68
C GLU A 465 -28.63 6.93 -7.29
N LEU A 466 -27.37 7.37 -7.23
CA LEU A 466 -26.23 6.62 -7.73
C LEU A 466 -26.02 5.26 -7.04
N LEU A 467 -26.54 5.05 -5.83
CA LEU A 467 -26.56 3.74 -5.18
C LEU A 467 -27.39 2.69 -5.93
N GLN A 468 -28.26 3.11 -6.83
CA GLN A 468 -29.05 2.22 -7.69
C GLN A 468 -28.37 1.94 -9.05
N SER A 469 -27.17 2.46 -9.26
CA SER A 469 -26.43 2.26 -10.51
C SER A 469 -26.15 0.77 -10.75
N PRO A 470 -26.22 0.29 -12.01
CA PRO A 470 -25.78 -1.07 -12.35
C PRO A 470 -24.25 -1.28 -12.30
N TYR A 471 -23.49 -0.23 -11.99
CA TYR A 471 -22.03 -0.26 -11.95
C TYR A 471 -21.52 -0.17 -10.52
N ALA A 472 -20.77 -1.18 -10.09
CA ALA A 472 -20.24 -1.28 -8.72
C ALA A 472 -19.47 -0.02 -8.27
N ASP A 473 -18.61 0.53 -9.13
CA ASP A 473 -17.75 1.65 -8.73
C ASP A 473 -18.47 3.01 -8.72
N ILE A 474 -19.61 3.12 -9.38
CA ILE A 474 -20.52 4.28 -9.20
C ILE A 474 -21.20 4.20 -7.84
N GLN A 475 -21.64 3.01 -7.40
CA GLN A 475 -22.15 2.81 -6.04
C GLN A 475 -21.06 3.10 -5.00
N ASN A 476 -19.84 2.61 -5.23
CA ASN A 476 -18.68 2.87 -4.35
C ASN A 476 -18.38 4.37 -4.23
N PHE A 477 -18.38 5.08 -5.35
CA PHE A 477 -18.22 6.54 -5.37
C PHE A 477 -19.31 7.25 -4.54
N ALA A 478 -20.55 6.83 -4.67
CA ALA A 478 -21.67 7.39 -3.91
C ALA A 478 -21.50 7.14 -2.40
N LEU A 479 -21.15 5.90 -1.98
CA LEU A 479 -20.90 5.55 -0.58
C LEU A 479 -19.76 6.37 0.03
N HIS A 480 -18.65 6.53 -0.70
CA HIS A 480 -17.53 7.36 -0.25
C HIS A 480 -17.93 8.84 -0.07
N ASN A 481 -18.75 9.39 -0.98
CA ASN A 481 -19.20 10.78 -0.87
C ASN A 481 -20.20 10.97 0.28
N LEU A 482 -21.15 10.06 0.46
CA LEU A 482 -22.05 10.08 1.61
C LEU A 482 -21.29 10.00 2.94
N TYR A 483 -20.28 9.13 3.03
CA TYR A 483 -19.40 9.03 4.20
C TYR A 483 -18.61 10.32 4.43
N ARG A 484 -17.97 10.87 3.39
CA ARG A 484 -17.14 12.09 3.50
C ARG A 484 -17.93 13.35 3.88
N ASN A 485 -19.21 13.37 3.59
CA ASN A 485 -20.09 14.50 3.89
C ASN A 485 -21.04 14.22 5.08
N ASP A 486 -20.65 13.27 5.94
CA ASP A 486 -21.34 12.97 7.21
C ASP A 486 -22.85 12.72 7.06
N TYR A 487 -23.23 11.94 6.01
CA TYR A 487 -24.64 11.61 5.76
C TYR A 487 -25.29 11.00 7.01
N PRO A 488 -26.41 11.55 7.49
CA PRO A 488 -27.09 11.02 8.67
C PRO A 488 -27.52 9.56 8.47
N GLY A 489 -27.09 8.66 9.37
CA GLY A 489 -27.38 7.22 9.27
C GLY A 489 -26.46 6.47 8.29
N ILE A 490 -25.32 7.04 7.93
CA ILE A 490 -24.35 6.40 7.02
C ILE A 490 -23.96 4.99 7.48
N SER A 491 -23.76 4.77 8.77
CA SER A 491 -23.39 3.46 9.31
C SER A 491 -24.48 2.40 9.06
N ASP A 492 -25.75 2.73 9.29
CA ASP A 492 -26.88 1.83 9.01
C ASP A 492 -27.03 1.57 7.51
N LEU A 493 -26.82 2.60 6.68
CA LEU A 493 -26.83 2.47 5.21
C LEU A 493 -25.74 1.51 4.73
N LEU A 494 -24.52 1.66 5.22
CA LEU A 494 -23.37 0.81 4.88
C LEU A 494 -23.62 -0.64 5.29
N ARG A 495 -24.13 -0.89 6.50
CA ARG A 495 -24.51 -2.21 6.95
C ARG A 495 -25.56 -2.85 6.06
N LYS A 496 -26.67 -2.13 5.80
CA LYS A 496 -27.73 -2.61 4.92
C LYS A 496 -27.21 -2.92 3.51
N THR A 497 -26.37 -2.05 2.95
CA THR A 497 -25.77 -2.24 1.62
C THR A 497 -24.84 -3.46 1.62
N PHE A 498 -24.03 -3.67 2.67
CA PHE A 498 -23.22 -4.88 2.81
C PHE A 498 -24.07 -6.15 2.78
N GLU A 499 -25.19 -6.16 3.52
CA GLU A 499 -26.09 -7.32 3.62
C GLU A 499 -26.83 -7.64 2.32
N THR A 500 -27.06 -6.65 1.45
CA THR A 500 -27.95 -6.79 0.28
C THR A 500 -27.25 -6.71 -1.07
N SER A 501 -26.04 -6.14 -1.15
CA SER A 501 -25.35 -5.98 -2.42
C SER A 501 -24.81 -7.32 -2.96
N SER A 502 -25.07 -7.58 -4.23
CA SER A 502 -24.45 -8.69 -4.96
C SER A 502 -23.01 -8.41 -5.40
N PHE A 503 -22.62 -7.13 -5.47
CA PHE A 503 -21.26 -6.74 -5.89
C PHE A 503 -20.24 -6.93 -4.75
N MET A 504 -19.19 -7.70 -5.02
CA MET A 504 -18.10 -7.93 -4.07
C MET A 504 -17.40 -6.63 -3.68
N MET A 505 -17.15 -5.76 -4.67
CA MET A 505 -16.47 -4.49 -4.45
C MET A 505 -17.30 -3.49 -3.65
N VAL A 506 -18.63 -3.53 -3.77
CA VAL A 506 -19.52 -2.67 -2.96
C VAL A 506 -19.52 -3.16 -1.50
N ARG A 507 -19.60 -4.48 -1.27
CA ARG A 507 -19.49 -5.02 0.10
C ARG A 507 -18.13 -4.72 0.73
N PHE A 508 -17.03 -4.82 -0.05
CA PHE A 508 -15.71 -4.44 0.43
C PHE A 508 -15.65 -2.96 0.83
N THR A 509 -16.17 -2.04 0.01
CA THR A 509 -16.26 -0.61 0.32
C THR A 509 -17.06 -0.37 1.60
N CYS A 510 -18.21 -1.05 1.77
CA CYS A 510 -19.00 -0.94 2.99
C CYS A 510 -18.20 -1.35 4.23
N LEU A 511 -17.48 -2.49 4.17
CA LEU A 511 -16.64 -2.96 5.28
C LEU A 511 -15.52 -1.96 5.59
N ALA A 512 -14.82 -1.43 4.58
CA ALA A 512 -13.74 -0.46 4.75
C ALA A 512 -14.22 0.89 5.34
N LEU A 513 -15.41 1.35 4.97
CA LEU A 513 -15.98 2.57 5.53
C LEU A 513 -16.53 2.35 6.96
N LEU A 514 -17.13 1.19 7.23
CA LEU A 514 -17.54 0.81 8.59
C LEU A 514 -16.35 0.67 9.54
N GLU A 515 -15.22 0.16 9.08
CA GLU A 515 -13.96 0.14 9.84
C GLU A 515 -13.57 1.55 10.32
N LYS A 516 -13.64 2.55 9.43
CA LYS A 516 -13.32 3.95 9.78
C LYS A 516 -14.30 4.53 10.80
N ILE A 517 -15.59 4.13 10.75
CA ILE A 517 -16.59 4.52 11.74
C ILE A 517 -16.37 3.80 13.08
N SER A 518 -16.04 2.51 13.03
CA SER A 518 -15.70 1.66 14.18
C SER A 518 -16.78 1.58 15.28
N ASP A 519 -18.05 1.54 14.88
CA ASP A 519 -19.22 1.48 15.75
C ASP A 519 -19.79 0.05 15.93
N LYS A 520 -21.04 -0.05 16.41
CA LYS A 520 -21.75 -1.31 16.56
C LYS A 520 -21.99 -2.02 15.24
N ASN A 521 -22.38 -1.30 14.18
CA ASN A 521 -22.62 -1.87 12.86
C ASN A 521 -21.36 -2.50 12.26
N PHE A 522 -20.20 -1.85 12.45
CA PHE A 522 -18.92 -2.45 12.09
C PHE A 522 -18.70 -3.80 12.75
N ARG A 523 -18.92 -3.89 14.08
CA ARG A 523 -18.73 -5.14 14.84
C ARG A 523 -19.66 -6.25 14.38
N GLU A 524 -20.93 -5.92 14.06
CA GLU A 524 -21.91 -6.89 13.57
C GLU A 524 -21.59 -7.36 12.16
N VAL A 525 -21.16 -6.45 11.27
CA VAL A 525 -20.77 -6.80 9.89
C VAL A 525 -19.56 -7.74 9.86
N LEU A 526 -18.63 -7.66 10.81
CA LEU A 526 -17.51 -8.61 10.89
C LEU A 526 -17.97 -10.07 10.97
N HIS A 527 -19.06 -10.36 11.69
CA HIS A 527 -19.62 -11.73 11.77
C HIS A 527 -20.19 -12.23 10.44
N LEU A 528 -20.66 -11.32 9.59
CA LEU A 528 -21.13 -11.65 8.22
C LEU A 528 -19.95 -11.78 7.27
N ALA A 529 -19.01 -10.86 7.36
CA ALA A 529 -17.87 -10.74 6.48
C ALA A 529 -16.91 -11.95 6.51
N ILE A 530 -16.81 -12.64 7.64
CA ILE A 530 -15.93 -13.82 7.77
C ILE A 530 -16.40 -15.02 6.92
N THR A 531 -17.63 -15.01 6.46
CA THR A 531 -18.21 -16.04 5.59
C THR A 531 -18.60 -15.49 4.21
N ASP A 532 -18.15 -14.29 3.84
CA ASP A 532 -18.44 -13.67 2.55
C ASP A 532 -17.90 -14.53 1.39
N SER A 533 -18.55 -14.49 0.25
CA SER A 533 -18.12 -15.20 -0.97
C SER A 533 -16.77 -14.70 -1.49
N TYR A 534 -16.40 -13.44 -1.19
CA TYR A 534 -15.15 -12.84 -1.61
C TYR A 534 -14.04 -13.05 -0.56
N GLU A 535 -12.99 -13.78 -0.93
CA GLU A 535 -11.89 -14.12 -0.02
C GLU A 535 -11.26 -12.89 0.63
N PHE A 536 -11.09 -11.79 -0.12
CA PHE A 536 -10.48 -10.58 0.41
C PHE A 536 -11.29 -9.97 1.57
N ILE A 537 -12.62 -10.05 1.52
CA ILE A 537 -13.50 -9.65 2.63
C ILE A 537 -13.29 -10.58 3.82
N ARG A 538 -13.22 -11.92 3.60
CA ARG A 538 -13.03 -12.89 4.68
C ARG A 538 -11.72 -12.67 5.44
N ARG A 539 -10.58 -12.59 4.73
CA ARG A 539 -9.29 -12.35 5.40
C ARG A 539 -9.19 -10.99 6.07
N THR A 540 -9.82 -9.94 5.48
CA THR A 540 -9.90 -8.62 6.08
C THR A 540 -10.71 -8.66 7.37
N SER A 541 -11.85 -9.36 7.39
CA SER A 541 -12.67 -9.49 8.60
C SER A 541 -11.93 -10.20 9.73
N VAL A 542 -11.16 -11.27 9.44
CA VAL A 542 -10.32 -11.96 10.44
C VAL A 542 -9.35 -10.97 11.10
N ARG A 543 -8.63 -10.18 10.30
CA ARG A 543 -7.70 -9.17 10.82
C ARG A 543 -8.40 -8.10 11.64
N MET A 544 -9.56 -7.61 11.19
CA MET A 544 -10.33 -6.59 11.92
C MET A 544 -10.89 -7.13 13.24
N MET A 545 -11.36 -8.37 13.27
CA MET A 545 -11.76 -9.05 14.52
C MET A 545 -10.62 -9.10 15.54
N GLN A 546 -9.38 -9.33 15.07
CA GLN A 546 -8.18 -9.32 15.91
C GLN A 546 -7.85 -7.91 16.41
N HIS A 547 -8.05 -6.88 15.59
CA HIS A 547 -7.87 -5.49 16.02
C HIS A 547 -8.91 -5.04 17.03
N VAL A 548 -10.14 -5.54 16.95
CA VAL A 548 -11.19 -5.29 17.97
C VAL A 548 -10.91 -6.09 19.26
N GLY A 549 -10.56 -7.37 19.16
CA GLY A 549 -10.10 -8.22 20.25
C GLY A 549 -11.18 -8.81 21.15
N LEU A 550 -12.46 -8.77 20.77
CA LEU A 550 -13.55 -9.38 21.54
C LEU A 550 -13.51 -10.90 21.46
N ASN A 551 -13.66 -11.59 22.60
CA ASN A 551 -13.61 -13.06 22.65
C ASN A 551 -14.74 -13.75 21.85
N GLU A 552 -15.85 -13.08 21.57
CA GLU A 552 -16.92 -13.58 20.70
C GLU A 552 -16.46 -13.86 19.27
N TYR A 553 -15.37 -13.23 18.82
CA TYR A 553 -14.77 -13.44 17.50
C TYR A 553 -13.88 -14.68 17.40
N VAL A 554 -13.53 -15.30 18.51
CA VAL A 554 -12.63 -16.46 18.52
C VAL A 554 -13.25 -17.65 17.82
N TYR A 555 -14.49 -18.00 18.18
CA TYR A 555 -15.18 -19.14 17.58
C TYR A 555 -15.33 -19.02 16.04
N PRO A 556 -15.85 -17.92 15.46
CA PRO A 556 -15.94 -17.79 14.01
C PRO A 556 -14.59 -17.83 13.31
N GLN A 557 -13.51 -17.32 13.91
CA GLN A 557 -12.18 -17.40 13.31
C GLN A 557 -11.64 -18.83 13.27
N ILE A 558 -11.76 -19.59 14.36
CA ILE A 558 -11.32 -21.00 14.40
C ILE A 558 -12.16 -21.84 13.45
N LYS A 559 -13.47 -21.56 13.37
CA LYS A 559 -14.35 -22.21 12.39
C LYS A 559 -13.92 -21.91 10.95
N ALA A 560 -13.59 -20.65 10.63
CA ALA A 560 -13.07 -20.26 9.32
C ALA A 560 -11.73 -20.94 9.01
N TYR A 561 -10.82 -21.08 9.99
CA TYR A 561 -9.58 -21.83 9.82
C TYR A 561 -9.82 -23.28 9.38
N VAL A 562 -10.80 -23.93 9.98
CA VAL A 562 -11.10 -25.35 9.73
C VAL A 562 -11.89 -25.56 8.43
N GLU A 563 -12.89 -24.71 8.16
CA GLU A 563 -13.81 -24.86 7.04
C GLU A 563 -13.34 -24.19 5.74
N ASP A 564 -12.57 -23.06 5.85
CA ASP A 564 -12.02 -22.29 4.72
C ASP A 564 -10.50 -22.48 4.58
N ASN A 565 -10.00 -23.67 4.88
CA ASN A 565 -8.57 -23.99 4.90
C ASN A 565 -7.89 -23.93 3.53
N LEU A 566 -8.66 -23.93 2.44
CA LEU A 566 -8.16 -23.68 1.09
C LEU A 566 -7.81 -22.21 0.83
N SER A 567 -8.28 -21.31 1.68
CA SER A 567 -7.88 -19.92 1.69
C SER A 567 -6.65 -19.74 2.59
N GLU A 568 -5.46 -19.91 2.02
CA GLU A 568 -4.19 -19.85 2.76
C GLU A 568 -4.06 -18.55 3.56
N ARG A 569 -4.56 -17.42 3.04
CA ARG A 569 -4.47 -16.12 3.73
C ARG A 569 -5.44 -15.99 4.89
N VAL A 570 -6.62 -16.58 4.82
CA VAL A 570 -7.55 -16.67 5.97
C VAL A 570 -6.93 -17.52 7.06
N ALA A 571 -6.46 -18.73 6.72
CA ALA A 571 -5.83 -19.64 7.67
C ALA A 571 -4.58 -19.04 8.32
N PHE A 572 -3.71 -18.41 7.52
CA PHE A 572 -2.51 -17.71 7.99
C PHE A 572 -2.86 -16.60 8.99
N ASN A 573 -3.80 -15.72 8.65
CA ASN A 573 -4.20 -14.62 9.52
C ASN A 573 -4.82 -15.14 10.83
N VAL A 574 -5.65 -16.20 10.79
CA VAL A 574 -6.21 -16.81 12.00
C VAL A 574 -5.08 -17.32 12.89
N SER A 575 -4.19 -18.16 12.36
CA SER A 575 -3.12 -18.79 13.17
C SER A 575 -2.19 -17.75 13.81
N LEU A 576 -1.82 -16.70 13.12
CA LEU A 576 -0.97 -15.63 13.67
C LEU A 576 -1.68 -14.79 14.73
N GLY A 577 -2.99 -14.60 14.59
CA GLY A 577 -3.74 -13.65 15.40
C GLY A 577 -4.35 -14.24 16.68
N LEU A 578 -4.39 -15.56 16.88
CA LEU A 578 -5.01 -16.15 18.08
C LEU A 578 -4.42 -15.65 19.41
N GLN A 579 -3.16 -15.29 19.40
CA GLN A 579 -2.45 -14.78 20.59
C GLN A 579 -2.99 -13.44 21.13
N VAL A 580 -3.80 -12.70 20.36
CA VAL A 580 -4.35 -11.40 20.82
C VAL A 580 -5.55 -11.56 21.75
N PHE A 581 -6.23 -12.72 21.70
CA PHE A 581 -7.40 -13.06 22.49
C PHE A 581 -7.05 -13.73 23.83
N ASP A 582 -8.04 -13.92 24.69
CA ASP A 582 -7.87 -14.69 25.92
C ASP A 582 -7.53 -16.17 25.62
N GLN A 583 -6.52 -16.71 26.31
CA GLN A 583 -6.01 -18.06 26.04
C GLN A 583 -7.07 -19.17 26.31
N ALA A 584 -7.84 -19.02 27.38
CA ALA A 584 -8.85 -20.00 27.73
C ALA A 584 -10.04 -19.95 26.76
N ALA A 585 -10.43 -18.75 26.33
CA ALA A 585 -11.46 -18.57 25.31
C ALA A 585 -11.06 -19.21 23.97
N VAL A 586 -9.80 -19.06 23.55
CA VAL A 586 -9.28 -19.71 22.34
C VAL A 586 -9.32 -21.23 22.49
N GLN A 587 -8.85 -21.79 23.61
CA GLN A 587 -8.87 -23.26 23.83
C GLN A 587 -10.28 -23.80 23.78
N ALA A 588 -11.22 -23.16 24.50
CA ALA A 588 -12.62 -23.56 24.50
C ALA A 588 -13.27 -23.56 23.11
N ALA A 589 -12.91 -22.57 22.29
CA ALA A 589 -13.39 -22.48 20.91
C ALA A 589 -12.77 -23.57 20.02
N ILE A 590 -11.47 -23.89 20.17
CA ILE A 590 -10.82 -25.02 19.49
C ILE A 590 -11.58 -26.31 19.80
N ASP A 591 -11.78 -26.61 21.07
CA ASP A 591 -12.46 -27.84 21.49
C ASP A 591 -13.87 -27.94 20.92
N LYS A 592 -14.62 -26.84 20.94
CA LYS A 592 -15.98 -26.78 20.42
C LYS A 592 -15.99 -26.99 18.90
N VAL A 593 -15.20 -26.27 18.13
CA VAL A 593 -15.16 -26.37 16.65
C VAL A 593 -14.73 -27.78 16.23
N MET A 594 -13.70 -28.33 16.88
CA MET A 594 -13.23 -29.69 16.56
C MET A 594 -14.26 -30.77 16.86
N ALA A 595 -15.15 -30.55 17.85
CA ALA A 595 -16.25 -31.47 18.15
C ALA A 595 -17.41 -31.35 17.15
N GLU A 596 -17.72 -30.14 16.67
CA GLU A 596 -18.90 -29.84 15.85
C GLU A 596 -18.66 -29.94 14.35
N THR A 597 -17.44 -29.65 13.86
CA THR A 597 -17.15 -29.52 12.44
C THR A 597 -16.77 -30.88 11.82
N TYR A 598 -17.39 -31.20 10.69
CA TYR A 598 -16.98 -32.29 9.82
C TYR A 598 -16.02 -31.78 8.73
N VAL A 599 -14.81 -32.36 8.68
CA VAL A 599 -13.82 -32.12 7.64
C VAL A 599 -13.16 -33.46 7.24
N LEU A 600 -12.72 -33.55 6.00
CA LEU A 600 -12.02 -34.75 5.48
C LEU A 600 -10.51 -34.71 5.79
N GLN A 601 -9.97 -33.53 6.07
CA GLN A 601 -8.57 -33.36 6.45
C GLN A 601 -8.30 -33.86 7.85
N ASP A 602 -7.01 -34.02 8.19
CA ASP A 602 -6.56 -34.45 9.50
C ASP A 602 -6.89 -33.38 10.57
N LYS A 603 -7.97 -33.62 11.33
CA LYS A 603 -8.40 -32.72 12.41
C LYS A 603 -7.36 -32.60 13.53
N GLU A 604 -6.61 -33.65 13.82
CA GLU A 604 -5.59 -33.66 14.88
C GLU A 604 -4.41 -32.76 14.48
N GLU A 605 -4.02 -32.74 13.21
CA GLU A 605 -3.01 -31.80 12.68
C GLU A 605 -3.49 -30.36 12.83
N MET A 606 -4.72 -30.07 12.39
CA MET A 606 -5.32 -28.73 12.54
C MET A 606 -5.41 -28.29 14.01
N ARG A 607 -5.86 -29.19 14.89
CA ARG A 607 -5.89 -28.94 16.34
C ARG A 607 -4.52 -28.56 16.85
N LYS A 608 -3.50 -29.34 16.52
CA LYS A 608 -2.12 -29.11 16.95
C LYS A 608 -1.58 -27.76 16.49
N VAL A 609 -1.85 -27.37 15.26
CA VAL A 609 -1.45 -26.03 14.73
C VAL A 609 -2.12 -24.92 15.52
N LEU A 610 -3.43 -24.99 15.76
CA LEU A 610 -4.19 -23.99 16.50
C LEU A 610 -3.76 -23.91 17.98
N GLU A 611 -3.53 -25.05 18.64
CA GLU A 611 -3.04 -25.09 20.03
C GLU A 611 -1.62 -24.53 20.14
N ASN A 612 -0.73 -24.83 19.20
CA ASN A 612 0.60 -24.25 19.15
C ASN A 612 0.53 -22.71 18.97
N ALA A 613 -0.34 -22.22 18.09
CA ALA A 613 -0.58 -20.78 17.92
C ALA A 613 -1.14 -20.15 19.20
N ASN A 614 -2.09 -20.80 19.89
CA ASN A 614 -2.65 -20.34 21.16
C ASN A 614 -1.60 -20.31 22.29
N ASN A 615 -0.65 -21.24 22.30
CA ASN A 615 0.41 -21.33 23.29
C ASN A 615 1.60 -20.39 23.04
N SER A 616 1.71 -19.81 21.83
CA SER A 616 2.79 -18.91 21.43
C SER A 616 2.63 -17.50 22.02
N ARG A 617 2.73 -17.38 23.37
CA ARG A 617 2.52 -16.14 24.14
C ARG A 617 3.75 -15.72 24.97
N SER A 618 4.92 -16.23 24.63
CA SER A 618 6.16 -15.92 25.35
C SER A 618 6.46 -14.43 25.36
N MET A 619 6.30 -13.75 24.19
CA MET A 619 6.57 -12.32 24.08
C MET A 619 5.71 -11.45 25.03
N GLN A 620 4.44 -11.79 25.23
CA GLN A 620 3.55 -11.06 26.13
C GLN A 620 3.97 -11.25 27.59
N LYS A 621 4.33 -12.49 27.96
CA LYS A 621 4.82 -12.82 29.32
C LYS A 621 6.16 -12.13 29.61
N GLU A 622 7.08 -12.17 28.64
CA GLU A 622 8.40 -11.56 28.77
C GLU A 622 8.33 -10.02 28.79
N LEU A 623 7.41 -9.39 28.06
CA LEU A 623 7.20 -7.95 28.11
C LEU A 623 6.80 -7.48 29.52
N LEU A 624 5.95 -8.27 30.21
CA LEU A 624 5.48 -7.96 31.55
C LEU A 624 6.50 -8.36 32.65
N SER A 625 7.49 -9.20 32.34
CA SER A 625 8.46 -9.69 33.29
C SER A 625 9.62 -8.70 33.50
N LYS A 626 9.93 -8.38 34.77
CA LYS A 626 11.11 -7.58 35.12
C LYS A 626 12.44 -8.34 35.00
N GLU A 627 12.39 -9.68 34.85
CA GLU A 627 13.58 -10.50 34.63
C GLU A 627 14.06 -10.41 33.16
N THR A 628 13.18 -10.06 32.24
CA THR A 628 13.51 -9.83 30.82
C THR A 628 14.25 -8.51 30.67
N SER A 629 15.35 -8.52 29.94
CA SER A 629 16.13 -7.30 29.72
C SER A 629 15.31 -6.23 28.98
N GLU A 630 15.56 -4.96 29.31
CA GLU A 630 14.88 -3.81 28.72
C GLU A 630 14.90 -3.82 27.18
N ARG A 631 16.05 -4.23 26.59
CA ARG A 631 16.21 -4.33 25.14
C ARG A 631 15.15 -5.25 24.50
N TRP A 632 14.92 -6.43 25.10
CA TRP A 632 13.93 -7.37 24.61
C TRP A 632 12.50 -6.87 24.86
N ARG A 633 12.25 -6.27 26.02
CA ARG A 633 10.93 -5.70 26.33
C ARG A 633 10.56 -4.57 25.35
N ILE A 634 11.50 -3.72 24.95
CA ILE A 634 11.30 -2.70 23.91
C ILE A 634 11.01 -3.35 22.55
N LEU A 635 11.72 -4.41 22.19
CA LEU A 635 11.43 -5.15 20.97
C LEU A 635 10.00 -5.71 20.98
N TYR A 636 9.57 -6.27 22.10
CA TYR A 636 8.20 -6.80 22.24
C TYR A 636 7.13 -5.71 22.21
N CYS A 637 7.40 -4.48 22.65
CA CYS A 637 6.51 -3.35 22.43
C CYS A 637 6.27 -3.10 20.93
N ASN A 638 7.29 -3.25 20.08
CA ASN A 638 7.11 -3.10 18.64
C ASN A 638 6.22 -4.21 18.05
N PHE A 639 6.27 -5.44 18.58
CA PHE A 639 5.35 -6.50 18.15
C PHE A 639 3.89 -6.22 18.51
N LEU A 640 3.60 -5.48 19.60
CA LEU A 640 2.23 -5.07 19.94
C LEU A 640 1.57 -4.21 18.86
N LYS A 641 2.34 -3.53 18.02
CA LYS A 641 1.81 -2.76 16.88
C LYS A 641 1.14 -3.65 15.83
N ASN A 642 1.50 -4.94 15.79
CA ASN A 642 0.93 -5.92 14.87
C ASN A 642 -0.01 -6.90 15.59
N TYR A 643 0.30 -7.26 16.83
CA TYR A 643 -0.41 -8.25 17.62
C TYR A 643 -0.84 -7.64 18.96
N MET A 644 -1.98 -6.98 18.95
CA MET A 644 -2.52 -6.23 20.08
C MET A 644 -2.98 -7.17 21.18
N ALA A 645 -2.16 -7.40 22.20
CA ALA A 645 -2.47 -8.28 23.31
C ALA A 645 -3.55 -7.71 24.24
N HIS A 646 -4.81 -7.72 23.82
CA HIS A 646 -5.94 -7.10 24.52
C HIS A 646 -6.12 -7.63 25.95
N ALA A 647 -5.92 -8.94 26.16
CA ALA A 647 -6.01 -9.57 27.46
C ALA A 647 -4.93 -9.08 28.47
N CYS A 648 -3.82 -8.54 27.97
CA CYS A 648 -2.71 -8.06 28.79
C CYS A 648 -2.76 -6.56 29.09
N VAL A 649 -3.75 -5.84 28.57
CA VAL A 649 -3.79 -4.36 28.63
C VAL A 649 -3.68 -3.84 30.07
N ASP A 650 -4.31 -4.47 31.08
CA ASP A 650 -4.20 -4.01 32.47
C ASP A 650 -2.77 -4.07 32.98
N GLY A 651 -2.05 -5.17 32.73
CA GLY A 651 -0.62 -5.28 33.07
C GLY A 651 0.24 -4.28 32.31
N LEU A 652 -0.04 -4.04 31.04
CA LEU A 652 0.69 -3.06 30.23
C LEU A 652 0.45 -1.62 30.69
N LEU A 653 -0.78 -1.26 31.09
CA LEU A 653 -1.09 0.03 31.68
C LEU A 653 -0.38 0.24 33.03
N ALA A 654 -0.24 -0.82 33.84
CA ALA A 654 0.48 -0.78 35.10
C ALA A 654 1.99 -0.43 34.89
N LEU A 655 2.63 -0.92 33.82
CA LEU A 655 4.01 -0.56 33.48
C LEU A 655 4.19 0.93 33.24
N LEU A 656 3.20 1.62 32.68
CA LEU A 656 3.27 3.08 32.41
C LEU A 656 3.30 3.90 33.70
N THR A 657 2.70 3.38 34.79
CA THR A 657 2.62 4.06 36.09
C THR A 657 3.68 3.60 37.09
N ASP A 658 4.39 2.49 36.80
CA ASP A 658 5.46 1.97 37.66
C ASP A 658 6.69 2.89 37.61
N SER A 659 7.05 3.50 38.74
CA SER A 659 8.20 4.39 38.85
C SER A 659 9.55 3.67 38.65
N SER A 660 9.60 2.35 38.79
CA SER A 660 10.81 1.55 38.56
C SER A 660 11.09 1.26 37.09
N GLU A 661 10.12 1.48 36.22
CA GLU A 661 10.28 1.28 34.77
C GLU A 661 10.91 2.49 34.08
N SER A 662 11.76 2.23 33.10
CA SER A 662 12.46 3.30 32.38
C SER A 662 11.53 4.13 31.50
N GLU A 663 11.86 5.39 31.31
CA GLU A 663 11.14 6.27 30.38
C GLU A 663 11.15 5.73 28.96
N LYS A 664 12.26 5.13 28.53
CA LYS A 664 12.40 4.55 27.19
C LYS A 664 11.36 3.44 26.94
N LEU A 665 11.19 2.53 27.90
CA LEU A 665 10.19 1.46 27.79
C LEU A 665 8.78 2.04 27.78
N LYS A 666 8.48 2.98 28.67
CA LYS A 666 7.16 3.67 28.73
C LYS A 666 6.81 4.36 27.42
N THR A 667 7.76 5.09 26.84
CA THR A 667 7.54 5.77 25.56
C THR A 667 7.27 4.76 24.41
N CYS A 668 8.05 3.66 24.34
CA CYS A 668 7.80 2.61 23.34
C CYS A 668 6.44 1.94 23.52
N LEU A 669 6.01 1.75 24.77
CA LEU A 669 4.69 1.17 25.05
C LEU A 669 3.55 2.13 24.68
N LEU A 670 3.68 3.44 24.91
CA LEU A 670 2.73 4.44 24.45
C LEU A 670 2.64 4.45 22.91
N GLU A 671 3.79 4.43 22.22
CA GLU A 671 3.81 4.30 20.75
C GLU A 671 3.07 3.04 20.27
N ALA A 672 3.20 1.91 20.97
CA ALA A 672 2.50 0.69 20.64
C ALA A 672 0.99 0.81 20.88
N PHE A 673 0.57 1.39 21.99
CA PHE A 673 -0.85 1.64 22.29
C PHE A 673 -1.54 2.52 21.26
N ALA A 674 -0.81 3.39 20.59
CA ALA A 674 -1.37 4.21 19.50
C ALA A 674 -1.92 3.36 18.32
N TRP A 675 -1.65 2.06 18.24
CA TRP A 675 -2.18 1.13 17.24
C TRP A 675 -3.47 0.41 17.67
N PHE A 676 -3.92 0.59 18.93
CA PHE A 676 -5.14 -0.02 19.46
C PHE A 676 -6.42 0.75 19.07
N THR A 677 -6.47 1.27 17.85
CA THR A 677 -7.54 2.17 17.36
C THR A 677 -8.94 1.55 17.38
N HIS A 678 -9.06 0.25 17.14
CA HIS A 678 -10.32 -0.50 17.14
C HIS A 678 -10.53 -1.37 18.38
N SER A 679 -9.50 -1.43 19.26
CA SER A 679 -9.53 -2.29 20.46
C SER A 679 -10.73 -1.99 21.35
N TYR A 680 -11.39 -3.05 21.85
CA TYR A 680 -12.41 -2.90 22.89
C TYR A 680 -11.85 -2.28 24.19
N ARG A 681 -10.51 -2.33 24.38
CA ARG A 681 -9.78 -1.73 25.52
C ARG A 681 -9.36 -0.28 25.27
N LYS A 682 -9.66 0.29 24.09
CA LYS A 682 -9.35 1.68 23.73
C LYS A 682 -9.78 2.72 24.79
N PRO A 683 -10.97 2.61 25.43
CA PRO A 683 -11.36 3.56 26.47
C PRO A 683 -10.43 3.59 27.69
N ASP A 684 -9.88 2.44 28.10
CA ASP A 684 -8.96 2.35 29.24
C ASP A 684 -7.63 2.99 28.92
N ILE A 685 -7.11 2.73 27.72
CA ILE A 685 -5.87 3.34 27.21
C ILE A 685 -6.01 4.86 27.11
N LEU A 686 -7.11 5.35 26.53
CA LEU A 686 -7.40 6.78 26.42
C LEU A 686 -7.44 7.49 27.79
N ARG A 687 -8.07 6.85 28.79
CA ARG A 687 -8.17 7.39 30.14
C ARG A 687 -6.78 7.59 30.76
N LEU A 688 -5.90 6.59 30.65
CA LEU A 688 -4.55 6.72 31.20
C LEU A 688 -3.71 7.74 30.39
N CYS A 689 -3.77 7.72 29.06
CA CYS A 689 -3.08 8.71 28.24
C CYS A 689 -3.51 10.13 28.57
N ASP A 690 -4.82 10.38 28.84
CA ASP A 690 -5.32 11.69 29.25
C ASP A 690 -4.75 12.15 30.61
N GLN A 691 -4.49 11.23 31.54
CA GLN A 691 -3.83 11.50 32.80
C GLN A 691 -2.35 11.83 32.59
N LEU A 692 -1.61 10.97 31.87
CA LEU A 692 -0.17 11.10 31.67
C LEU A 692 0.20 12.40 30.92
N ARG A 693 -0.53 12.78 29.86
CA ARG A 693 -0.27 14.01 29.10
C ARG A 693 -0.46 15.30 29.89
N LYS A 694 -1.23 15.27 31.00
CA LYS A 694 -1.48 16.39 31.89
C LYS A 694 -0.56 16.42 33.11
N ASP A 695 0.13 15.34 33.41
CA ASP A 695 0.98 15.21 34.59
C ASP A 695 2.32 15.94 34.40
N LYS A 696 2.43 17.11 35.05
CA LYS A 696 3.63 17.97 34.99
C LYS A 696 4.86 17.36 35.69
N SER A 697 4.70 16.30 36.47
CA SER A 697 5.83 15.61 37.12
C SER A 697 6.60 14.71 36.14
N LEU A 698 6.01 14.36 35.03
CA LEU A 698 6.62 13.55 33.98
C LEU A 698 7.49 14.40 33.04
N SER A 699 8.45 13.77 32.38
CA SER A 699 9.27 14.41 31.35
C SER A 699 8.43 14.93 30.20
N GLU A 700 8.94 15.93 29.50
CA GLU A 700 8.27 16.50 28.31
C GLU A 700 8.08 15.44 27.22
N ASN A 701 9.10 14.62 26.95
CA ASN A 701 9.06 13.54 25.96
C ASN A 701 7.96 12.50 26.27
N LEU A 702 7.80 12.09 27.52
CA LEU A 702 6.76 11.12 27.89
C LEU A 702 5.36 11.72 27.78
N ARG A 703 5.19 12.99 28.17
CA ARG A 703 3.91 13.71 28.02
C ARG A 703 3.53 13.91 26.56
N GLU A 704 4.50 14.25 25.71
CA GLU A 704 4.30 14.43 24.27
C GLU A 704 3.87 13.10 23.61
N GLU A 705 4.52 11.98 23.95
CA GLU A 705 4.13 10.69 23.39
C GLU A 705 2.75 10.23 23.91
N ALA A 706 2.41 10.52 25.17
CA ALA A 706 1.06 10.27 25.69
C ALA A 706 0.00 11.14 24.98
N ASP A 707 0.33 12.39 24.65
CA ASP A 707 -0.53 13.31 23.89
C ASP A 707 -0.74 12.81 22.45
N ARG A 708 0.32 12.36 21.80
CA ARG A 708 0.29 11.75 20.46
C ARG A 708 -0.61 10.52 20.43
N THR A 709 -0.40 9.59 21.37
CA THR A 709 -1.21 8.38 21.51
C THR A 709 -2.68 8.71 21.76
N TYR A 710 -2.94 9.66 22.64
CA TYR A 710 -4.31 10.14 22.93
C TYR A 710 -5.02 10.65 21.69
N TYR A 711 -4.40 11.59 20.95
CA TYR A 711 -5.05 12.17 19.77
C TYR A 711 -5.22 11.13 18.65
N ARG A 712 -4.28 10.22 18.47
CA ARG A 712 -4.42 9.15 17.49
C ARG A 712 -5.55 8.18 17.81
N LEU A 713 -5.75 7.82 19.08
CA LEU A 713 -6.85 6.96 19.48
C LEU A 713 -8.19 7.69 19.50
N LYS A 714 -8.20 9.01 19.73
CA LYS A 714 -9.43 9.80 19.80
C LYS A 714 -10.04 10.06 18.41
N ASN A 715 -9.19 10.30 17.43
CA ASN A 715 -9.56 10.58 16.05
C ASN A 715 -9.64 9.28 15.23
#